data_09a3cea331d2b8a28cbb59e8c7f4e35e
#
_entry.id   09a3cea331d2b8a28cbb59e8c7f4e35e
#
_cell.length_a   1.000
_cell.length_b   1.000
_cell.length_c   1.000
_cell.angle_alpha   90.00
_cell.angle_beta   90.00
_cell.angle_gamma   90.00
#
_symmetry.space_group_name_H-M   'P 1'
#
loop_
_entity.id
_entity.type
_entity.pdbx_description
1 polymer ?
#
loop_
_entity_poly.entity_id
_entity_poly.type
_entity_poly.pdbx_seq_one_letter_code
_entity_poly.pdbx_strand_id
1 'polypeptide(L)'
;MFRRIIRNDIVKSPAVSFITFVFIAAAAALVSLAALLTVHLTGAIDGLMVQAKTPHFLQMNSEKPDLARLEQFADNEESVTDFQVLEFLNVEGSEIVIGANDLSESVQDNGLSTQSESFDFLLSLDGEIIHPRDGELFVPIAYGRDGTAHLGDKAVILGKQFIVAGFLKDSQMNSLLASSKRFLISEHDYNEIRDLGSPEYLIEFRLKDLKDLGAFESAYINAGLEADGPTVTYPLFKMMNGVSDGLMIAVILLISALVVLIAFLCIRFTLLEKMEEEAREIGVMKAIGMRTSDLKKLYLGKYAVIGGAGCLLGGMVSLWLSGAALKNIRQTIGEGGSKLLAIGLGAAGILVIYCFILFFVNRVLRRMGKQSAAQAIRFGGAGETKGKSNRLSLSNQMFFSTNVFLGIKEVLCRKKLYATMLFVIIASAFIILVPMNLHHTISSPEFSTYMGIGRSDFLIRIQTTPGEEEMGKEIIQRLKGDPEVAEYAVLTTKRFYARSASGSVEPLKIELGSHTTFPVQYVKGKPPEAEGEIALSVLNGNEWNKQVGDTMVLVEDGMERQLVVCGIYSDITNGGKTAKASFDGAWKKPMWTTIAVKVAPLVSAHKKTVEYGESFPFAKISGVDGYILQTFGPTIRAVGRAASIGMVSALFMILLVTMLMMKLLLAKEKYSIAVMKSLGYTFKDISAQYITRFLVILLLGVLLGTVLSNTLGEAMAGALIASFGAAAFRFVIDPVSAYLIMPLLMGSTVLLATLLGTSGIRSIQISQHIKE
;
A
#
# COMPACT_ATOMS: atom_id res chain seq x y z
N MET A 1 27.23 8.33 -42.04
CA MET A 1 28.27 7.58 -41.34
C MET A 1 27.87 7.20 -39.92
N PHE A 2 27.49 8.11 -39.02
CA PHE A 2 27.11 7.84 -37.63
C PHE A 2 25.98 6.78 -37.48
N ARG A 3 24.89 6.85 -38.24
CA ARG A 3 23.80 5.87 -38.18
C ARG A 3 24.26 4.43 -38.48
N ARG A 4 25.19 4.26 -39.42
CA ARG A 4 25.72 2.94 -39.81
C ARG A 4 26.63 2.36 -38.72
N ILE A 5 27.42 3.21 -38.06
CA ILE A 5 28.29 2.81 -36.95
C ILE A 5 27.46 2.38 -35.74
N ILE A 6 26.43 3.18 -35.36
CA ILE A 6 25.53 2.86 -34.25
C ILE A 6 24.81 1.53 -34.50
N ARG A 7 24.26 1.34 -35.71
CA ARG A 7 23.59 0.09 -36.09
C ARG A 7 24.51 -1.13 -35.98
N ASN A 8 25.76 -1.00 -36.52
CA ASN A 8 26.73 -2.08 -36.44
C ASN A 8 27.15 -2.40 -35.00
N ASP A 9 27.28 -1.40 -34.13
CA ASP A 9 27.63 -1.61 -32.73
C ASP A 9 26.48 -2.27 -31.93
N ILE A 10 25.20 -1.92 -32.21
CA ILE A 10 24.05 -2.60 -31.63
C ILE A 10 24.05 -4.08 -32.07
N VAL A 11 24.31 -4.37 -33.34
CA VAL A 11 24.33 -5.74 -33.90
C VAL A 11 25.54 -6.55 -33.39
N LYS A 12 26.68 -5.92 -33.11
CA LYS A 12 27.87 -6.61 -32.55
C LYS A 12 27.64 -7.08 -31.09
N SER A 13 26.80 -6.39 -30.32
CA SER A 13 26.52 -6.75 -28.92
C SER A 13 24.96 -6.84 -28.66
N PRO A 14 24.27 -7.78 -29.30
CA PRO A 14 22.80 -7.78 -29.32
C PRO A 14 22.22 -8.05 -27.92
N ALA A 15 22.80 -8.96 -27.16
CA ALA A 15 22.33 -9.31 -25.83
C ALA A 15 22.44 -8.17 -24.81
N VAL A 16 23.57 -7.45 -24.81
CA VAL A 16 23.77 -6.29 -23.91
C VAL A 16 22.81 -5.17 -24.27
N SER A 17 22.67 -4.90 -25.57
CA SER A 17 21.75 -3.87 -26.08
C SER A 17 20.30 -4.21 -25.76
N PHE A 18 19.87 -5.48 -25.93
CA PHE A 18 18.53 -5.97 -25.61
C PHE A 18 18.23 -5.89 -24.11
N ILE A 19 19.14 -6.35 -23.27
CA ILE A 19 18.93 -6.30 -21.81
C ILE A 19 18.82 -4.84 -21.33
N THR A 20 19.70 -3.96 -21.82
CA THR A 20 19.62 -2.53 -21.49
C THR A 20 18.30 -1.90 -21.97
N PHE A 21 17.83 -2.24 -23.15
CA PHE A 21 16.54 -1.83 -23.70
C PHE A 21 15.39 -2.28 -22.80
N VAL A 22 15.37 -3.54 -22.35
CA VAL A 22 14.32 -4.09 -21.47
C VAL A 22 14.32 -3.41 -20.11
N PHE A 23 15.48 -3.13 -19.52
CA PHE A 23 15.57 -2.38 -18.26
C PHE A 23 14.98 -0.97 -18.37
N ILE A 24 15.30 -0.27 -19.45
CA ILE A 24 14.76 1.07 -19.70
C ILE A 24 13.24 1.01 -19.92
N ALA A 25 12.79 0.03 -20.70
CA ALA A 25 11.35 -0.16 -20.95
C ALA A 25 10.59 -0.46 -19.65
N ALA A 26 11.10 -1.35 -18.80
CA ALA A 26 10.47 -1.66 -17.52
C ALA A 26 10.44 -0.44 -16.57
N ALA A 27 11.55 0.30 -16.47
CA ALA A 27 11.62 1.52 -15.67
C ALA A 27 10.61 2.59 -16.17
N ALA A 28 10.56 2.82 -17.48
CA ALA A 28 9.64 3.76 -18.11
C ALA A 28 8.17 3.33 -17.94
N ALA A 29 7.88 2.02 -18.08
CA ALA A 29 6.55 1.47 -17.90
C ALA A 29 6.03 1.69 -16.48
N LEU A 30 6.82 1.36 -15.46
CA LEU A 30 6.41 1.47 -14.07
C LEU A 30 6.24 2.93 -13.63
N VAL A 31 7.15 3.83 -14.00
CA VAL A 31 7.04 5.26 -13.66
C VAL A 31 5.84 5.90 -14.35
N SER A 32 5.63 5.60 -15.64
CA SER A 32 4.46 6.09 -16.37
C SER A 32 3.14 5.53 -15.78
N LEU A 33 3.12 4.23 -15.43
CA LEU A 33 1.97 3.60 -14.80
C LEU A 33 1.64 4.24 -13.45
N ALA A 34 2.63 4.46 -12.60
CA ALA A 34 2.44 5.12 -11.31
C ALA A 34 1.89 6.54 -11.48
N ALA A 35 2.41 7.32 -12.44
CA ALA A 35 1.92 8.66 -12.73
C ALA A 35 0.46 8.64 -13.23
N LEU A 36 0.13 7.73 -14.16
CA LEU A 36 -1.23 7.54 -14.67
C LEU A 36 -2.21 7.19 -13.53
N LEU A 37 -1.84 6.22 -12.69
CA LEU A 37 -2.70 5.79 -11.58
C LEU A 37 -2.93 6.91 -10.57
N THR A 38 -1.90 7.68 -10.23
CA THR A 38 -2.02 8.81 -9.30
C THR A 38 -2.99 9.87 -9.82
N VAL A 39 -2.86 10.26 -11.10
CA VAL A 39 -3.74 11.28 -11.69
C VAL A 39 -5.18 10.80 -11.78
N HIS A 40 -5.37 9.54 -12.19
CA HIS A 40 -6.71 8.97 -12.29
C HIS A 40 -7.37 8.79 -10.92
N LEU A 41 -6.63 8.36 -9.90
CA LEU A 41 -7.17 8.21 -8.55
C LEU A 41 -7.62 9.56 -7.98
N THR A 42 -6.72 10.56 -7.98
CA THR A 42 -7.06 11.89 -7.46
C THR A 42 -8.21 12.53 -8.24
N GLY A 43 -8.17 12.43 -9.56
CA GLY A 43 -9.23 12.97 -10.41
C GLY A 43 -10.57 12.21 -10.28
N ALA A 44 -10.56 10.90 -10.01
CA ALA A 44 -11.77 10.13 -9.79
C ALA A 44 -12.43 10.50 -8.45
N ILE A 45 -11.62 10.63 -7.39
CA ILE A 45 -12.13 11.07 -6.09
C ILE A 45 -12.70 12.48 -6.19
N ASP A 46 -11.94 13.43 -6.73
CA ASP A 46 -12.41 14.81 -6.90
C ASP A 46 -13.66 14.87 -7.79
N GLY A 47 -13.71 14.06 -8.86
CA GLY A 47 -14.86 13.93 -9.73
C GLY A 47 -16.10 13.42 -9.02
N LEU A 48 -15.96 12.34 -8.22
CA LEU A 48 -17.06 11.79 -7.41
C LEU A 48 -17.61 12.83 -6.43
N MET A 49 -16.69 13.49 -5.68
CA MET A 49 -17.06 14.49 -4.67
C MET A 49 -17.78 15.70 -5.28
N VAL A 50 -17.37 16.13 -6.48
CA VAL A 50 -18.00 17.26 -7.18
C VAL A 50 -19.35 16.86 -7.79
N GLN A 51 -19.43 15.69 -8.45
CA GLN A 51 -20.66 15.21 -9.08
C GLN A 51 -21.75 14.90 -8.06
N ALA A 52 -21.38 14.26 -6.95
CA ALA A 52 -22.29 14.00 -5.84
C ALA A 52 -22.66 15.26 -5.06
N LYS A 53 -21.98 16.39 -5.30
CA LYS A 53 -22.07 17.60 -4.46
C LYS A 53 -21.92 17.25 -2.97
N THR A 54 -20.87 16.50 -2.63
CA THR A 54 -20.62 15.99 -1.27
C THR A 54 -20.69 17.10 -0.24
N PRO A 55 -21.34 16.89 0.93
CA PRO A 55 -21.35 17.86 2.00
C PRO A 55 -19.94 18.15 2.53
N HIS A 56 -19.73 19.35 3.03
CA HIS A 56 -18.46 19.74 3.64
C HIS A 56 -18.38 19.28 5.10
N PHE A 57 -19.51 19.20 5.76
CA PHE A 57 -19.67 18.75 7.13
C PHE A 57 -20.91 17.85 7.23
N LEU A 58 -20.77 16.70 7.87
CA LEU A 58 -21.82 15.77 8.22
C LEU A 58 -21.80 15.52 9.72
N GLN A 59 -22.94 15.66 10.36
CA GLN A 59 -23.19 15.18 11.71
C GLN A 59 -24.28 14.13 11.68
N MET A 60 -23.96 12.91 12.11
CA MET A 60 -24.97 11.87 12.32
C MET A 60 -25.65 12.08 13.67
N ASN A 61 -26.96 11.79 13.75
CA ASN A 61 -27.74 11.91 14.97
C ASN A 61 -28.76 10.78 15.06
N SER A 62 -28.88 10.16 16.23
CA SER A 62 -29.80 9.02 16.45
C SER A 62 -31.22 9.46 16.74
N GLU A 63 -31.42 10.67 17.24
CA GLU A 63 -32.76 11.23 17.56
C GLU A 63 -33.14 12.25 16.47
N LYS A 64 -34.46 12.46 16.33
CA LYS A 64 -34.99 13.45 15.39
C LYS A 64 -34.52 14.85 15.78
N PRO A 65 -33.78 15.56 14.89
CA PRO A 65 -33.23 16.88 15.20
C PRO A 65 -34.35 17.96 15.21
N ASP A 66 -34.06 19.05 15.91
CA ASP A 66 -34.87 20.27 15.85
C ASP A 66 -34.56 21.05 14.58
N LEU A 67 -35.34 20.82 13.53
CA LEU A 67 -35.16 21.45 12.22
C LEU A 67 -35.18 22.98 12.30
N ALA A 68 -36.03 23.58 13.11
CA ALA A 68 -36.18 25.02 13.21
C ALA A 68 -34.91 25.65 13.81
N ARG A 69 -34.28 24.98 14.77
CA ARG A 69 -33.04 25.41 15.39
C ARG A 69 -31.87 25.28 14.42
N LEU A 70 -31.81 24.19 13.65
CA LEU A 70 -30.79 23.97 12.64
C LEU A 70 -30.89 24.96 11.47
N GLU A 71 -32.12 25.25 10.99
CA GLU A 71 -32.38 26.28 9.98
C GLU A 71 -31.93 27.66 10.46
N GLN A 72 -32.30 28.03 11.69
CA GLN A 72 -31.89 29.30 12.28
C GLN A 72 -30.36 29.40 12.39
N PHE A 73 -29.67 28.31 12.73
CA PHE A 73 -28.23 28.30 12.77
C PHE A 73 -27.63 28.45 11.36
N ALA A 74 -28.17 27.72 10.37
CA ALA A 74 -27.70 27.80 8.98
C ALA A 74 -27.87 29.22 8.39
N ASP A 75 -28.99 29.88 8.68
CA ASP A 75 -29.27 31.23 8.21
C ASP A 75 -28.37 32.30 8.87
N ASN A 76 -27.98 32.08 10.13
CA ASN A 76 -27.13 33.03 10.87
C ASN A 76 -25.62 32.82 10.58
N GLU A 77 -25.23 31.66 10.05
CA GLU A 77 -23.83 31.35 9.78
C GLU A 77 -23.46 31.74 8.35
N GLU A 78 -22.75 32.87 8.21
CA GLU A 78 -22.38 33.42 6.88
C GLU A 78 -21.58 32.43 5.99
N SER A 79 -20.89 31.46 6.57
CA SER A 79 -20.10 30.46 5.84
C SER A 79 -20.96 29.42 5.15
N VAL A 80 -22.20 29.21 5.56
CA VAL A 80 -23.10 28.20 5.00
C VAL A 80 -23.65 28.64 3.63
N THR A 81 -23.65 27.69 2.69
CA THR A 81 -24.27 27.87 1.37
C THR A 81 -25.58 27.11 1.26
N ASP A 82 -25.61 25.91 1.85
CA ASP A 82 -26.73 24.99 1.72
C ASP A 82 -26.76 24.04 2.94
N PHE A 83 -27.95 23.60 3.33
CA PHE A 83 -28.19 22.75 4.49
C PHE A 83 -29.33 21.79 4.19
N GLN A 84 -29.19 20.55 4.67
CA GLN A 84 -30.26 19.55 4.62
C GLN A 84 -30.15 18.54 5.77
N VAL A 85 -31.23 17.86 6.05
CA VAL A 85 -31.29 16.72 6.96
C VAL A 85 -31.91 15.57 6.19
N LEU A 86 -31.13 14.48 6.04
CA LEU A 86 -31.57 13.25 5.39
C LEU A 86 -31.87 12.19 6.45
N GLU A 87 -32.86 11.36 6.19
CA GLU A 87 -33.12 10.17 6.99
C GLU A 87 -32.30 8.98 6.45
N PHE A 88 -31.75 8.23 7.37
CA PHE A 88 -31.06 6.98 7.12
C PHE A 88 -31.72 5.91 7.98
N LEU A 89 -32.53 5.05 7.35
CA LEU A 89 -33.22 3.98 8.07
C LEU A 89 -32.26 2.83 8.31
N ASN A 90 -31.72 2.74 9.51
CA ASN A 90 -30.81 1.66 9.88
C ASN A 90 -31.60 0.35 9.96
N VAL A 91 -31.05 -0.70 9.29
CA VAL A 91 -31.66 -2.02 9.20
C VAL A 91 -30.67 -3.07 9.65
N GLU A 92 -31.09 -3.98 10.51
CA GLU A 92 -30.26 -5.08 10.93
C GLU A 92 -29.88 -5.97 9.73
N GLY A 93 -28.65 -6.43 9.70
CA GLY A 93 -28.14 -7.23 8.56
C GLY A 93 -28.96 -8.51 8.32
N SER A 94 -29.51 -9.12 9.35
CA SER A 94 -30.40 -10.29 9.27
C SER A 94 -31.71 -10.01 8.54
N GLU A 95 -32.21 -8.77 8.55
CA GLU A 95 -33.41 -8.32 7.86
C GLU A 95 -33.15 -7.90 6.39
N ILE A 96 -31.90 -8.03 5.92
CA ILE A 96 -31.52 -7.72 4.53
C ILE A 96 -31.06 -9.00 3.86
N VAL A 97 -31.89 -9.53 2.96
CA VAL A 97 -31.58 -10.73 2.16
C VAL A 97 -31.53 -10.33 0.69
N ILE A 98 -30.43 -10.61 -0.01
CA ILE A 98 -30.23 -10.31 -1.42
C ILE A 98 -29.86 -11.61 -2.17
N GLY A 99 -30.75 -12.07 -3.05
CA GLY A 99 -30.57 -13.36 -3.72
C GLY A 99 -30.57 -14.52 -2.72
N ALA A 100 -29.43 -15.18 -2.58
CA ALA A 100 -29.23 -16.28 -1.62
C ALA A 100 -28.41 -15.85 -0.39
N ASN A 101 -28.00 -14.58 -0.30
CA ASN A 101 -27.13 -14.06 0.74
C ASN A 101 -27.92 -13.15 1.69
N ASP A 102 -27.68 -13.29 2.98
CA ASP A 102 -28.09 -12.31 3.99
C ASP A 102 -26.87 -11.46 4.43
N LEU A 103 -27.15 -10.35 5.10
CA LEU A 103 -26.12 -9.46 5.61
C LEU A 103 -25.90 -9.58 7.12
N SER A 104 -26.32 -10.68 7.74
CA SER A 104 -26.18 -10.93 9.19
C SER A 104 -24.74 -10.87 9.68
N GLU A 105 -23.78 -11.35 8.86
CA GLU A 105 -22.35 -11.31 9.17
C GLU A 105 -21.66 -9.99 8.75
N SER A 106 -22.41 -9.02 8.18
CA SER A 106 -21.84 -7.74 7.77
C SER A 106 -21.42 -6.92 8.98
N VAL A 107 -20.16 -6.47 8.98
CA VAL A 107 -19.66 -5.53 9.99
C VAL A 107 -20.11 -4.09 9.73
N GLN A 108 -20.73 -3.84 8.56
CA GLN A 108 -21.22 -2.53 8.15
C GLN A 108 -22.60 -2.24 8.73
N ASP A 109 -22.85 -0.97 8.99
CA ASP A 109 -24.17 -0.47 9.34
C ASP A 109 -24.96 -0.22 8.05
N ASN A 110 -25.91 -1.10 7.74
CA ASN A 110 -26.65 -1.03 6.50
C ASN A 110 -27.95 -0.27 6.71
N GLY A 111 -28.26 0.67 5.84
CA GLY A 111 -29.51 1.39 5.93
C GLY A 111 -30.05 1.82 4.59
N LEU A 112 -31.34 2.11 4.60
CA LEU A 112 -32.10 2.59 3.45
C LEU A 112 -32.17 4.11 3.47
N SER A 113 -32.12 4.73 2.31
CA SER A 113 -32.21 6.16 2.13
C SER A 113 -32.94 6.46 0.83
N THR A 114 -33.53 7.64 0.72
CA THR A 114 -34.06 8.21 -0.51
C THR A 114 -33.02 9.10 -1.17
N GLN A 115 -33.23 9.48 -2.44
CA GLN A 115 -32.35 10.42 -3.11
C GLN A 115 -32.52 11.83 -2.55
N SER A 116 -31.42 12.51 -2.34
CA SER A 116 -31.46 13.89 -1.88
C SER A 116 -31.85 14.86 -3.00
N GLU A 117 -32.41 16.04 -2.64
CA GLU A 117 -32.94 17.01 -3.60
C GLU A 117 -31.88 18.05 -4.04
N SER A 118 -31.03 18.53 -3.11
CA SER A 118 -30.17 19.69 -3.37
C SER A 118 -28.70 19.33 -3.54
N PHE A 119 -28.15 18.47 -2.70
CA PHE A 119 -26.77 18.00 -2.72
C PHE A 119 -26.66 16.60 -2.08
N ASP A 120 -25.46 16.01 -1.97
CA ASP A 120 -25.22 14.63 -1.54
C ASP A 120 -25.94 13.59 -2.39
N PHE A 121 -25.77 13.68 -3.69
CA PHE A 121 -26.41 12.77 -4.63
C PHE A 121 -25.76 11.38 -4.63
N LEU A 122 -26.58 10.34 -4.58
CA LEU A 122 -26.20 8.98 -4.85
C LEU A 122 -26.17 8.75 -6.36
N LEU A 123 -25.00 8.32 -6.88
CA LEU A 123 -24.75 8.26 -8.31
C LEU A 123 -24.73 6.82 -8.83
N SER A 124 -25.17 6.63 -10.05
CA SER A 124 -25.03 5.38 -10.80
C SER A 124 -23.56 5.09 -11.13
N LEU A 125 -23.26 3.90 -11.66
CA LEU A 125 -21.89 3.57 -12.09
C LEU A 125 -21.39 4.52 -13.21
N ASP A 126 -22.31 5.09 -13.99
CA ASP A 126 -22.01 6.05 -15.06
C ASP A 126 -21.90 7.51 -14.56
N GLY A 127 -22.18 7.76 -13.29
CA GLY A 127 -22.09 9.08 -12.66
C GLY A 127 -23.36 9.92 -12.80
N GLU A 128 -24.49 9.31 -13.15
CA GLU A 128 -25.80 9.96 -13.22
C GLU A 128 -26.51 9.87 -11.86
N ILE A 129 -27.32 10.87 -11.54
CA ILE A 129 -28.14 10.88 -10.34
C ILE A 129 -29.23 9.80 -10.48
N ILE A 130 -29.36 8.95 -9.48
CA ILE A 130 -30.28 7.82 -9.51
C ILE A 130 -31.68 8.29 -9.04
N HIS A 131 -32.71 7.90 -9.78
CA HIS A 131 -34.11 8.08 -9.40
C HIS A 131 -34.79 6.69 -9.43
N PRO A 132 -34.83 5.97 -8.28
CA PRO A 132 -35.42 4.64 -8.22
C PRO A 132 -36.95 4.68 -8.41
N ARG A 133 -37.45 3.66 -9.10
CA ARG A 133 -38.92 3.42 -9.19
C ARG A 133 -39.35 2.51 -8.05
N ASP A 134 -40.64 2.46 -7.80
CA ASP A 134 -41.21 1.59 -6.77
C ASP A 134 -40.82 0.12 -7.01
N GLY A 135 -40.35 -0.55 -5.96
CA GLY A 135 -39.84 -1.91 -6.02
C GLY A 135 -38.40 -2.05 -6.55
N GLU A 136 -37.72 -0.97 -6.96
CA GLU A 136 -36.33 -0.98 -7.36
C GLU A 136 -35.40 -0.72 -6.15
N LEU A 137 -34.33 -1.49 -6.08
CA LEU A 137 -33.26 -1.34 -5.09
C LEU A 137 -31.93 -1.03 -5.78
N PHE A 138 -31.29 0.04 -5.39
CA PHE A 138 -29.89 0.30 -5.75
C PHE A 138 -28.97 -0.02 -4.59
N VAL A 139 -28.00 -0.89 -4.85
CA VAL A 139 -27.13 -1.50 -3.85
C VAL A 139 -25.74 -0.84 -3.87
N PRO A 140 -25.09 -0.57 -2.71
CA PRO A 140 -23.71 -0.10 -2.69
C PRO A 140 -22.79 -0.99 -3.54
N ILE A 141 -21.94 -0.37 -4.36
CA ILE A 141 -21.04 -1.11 -5.28
C ILE A 141 -20.14 -2.13 -4.55
N ALA A 142 -19.90 -1.96 -3.27
CA ALA A 142 -19.14 -2.89 -2.46
C ALA A 142 -19.72 -4.31 -2.52
N TYR A 143 -21.04 -4.46 -2.37
CA TYR A 143 -21.76 -5.73 -2.38
C TYR A 143 -21.87 -6.37 -3.79
N GLY A 144 -21.83 -5.54 -4.84
CA GLY A 144 -21.71 -6.07 -6.21
C GLY A 144 -20.32 -6.63 -6.53
N ARG A 145 -19.28 -6.12 -5.87
CA ARG A 145 -17.89 -6.51 -6.11
C ARG A 145 -17.45 -7.74 -5.35
N ASP A 146 -18.01 -7.98 -4.18
CA ASP A 146 -17.73 -9.18 -3.38
C ASP A 146 -18.63 -10.36 -3.78
N GLY A 147 -19.63 -10.12 -4.64
CA GLY A 147 -20.54 -11.14 -5.15
C GLY A 147 -21.77 -11.37 -4.25
N THR A 148 -21.98 -10.51 -3.25
CA THR A 148 -23.17 -10.58 -2.39
C THR A 148 -24.45 -10.25 -3.14
N ALA A 149 -24.39 -9.30 -4.12
CA ALA A 149 -25.54 -8.85 -4.91
C ALA A 149 -25.22 -8.88 -6.41
N HIS A 150 -26.23 -9.27 -7.22
CA HIS A 150 -26.17 -9.24 -8.69
C HIS A 150 -27.35 -8.46 -9.25
N LEU A 151 -27.19 -7.91 -10.44
CA LEU A 151 -28.29 -7.24 -11.15
C LEU A 151 -29.44 -8.22 -11.39
N GLY A 152 -30.65 -7.81 -11.05
CA GLY A 152 -31.86 -8.61 -11.19
C GLY A 152 -32.14 -9.56 -10.01
N ASP A 153 -31.27 -9.62 -9.00
CA ASP A 153 -31.53 -10.40 -7.81
C ASP A 153 -32.78 -9.89 -7.11
N LYS A 154 -33.55 -10.81 -6.54
CA LYS A 154 -34.64 -10.46 -5.62
C LYS A 154 -34.06 -10.16 -4.25
N ALA A 155 -34.42 -9.03 -3.69
CA ALA A 155 -34.06 -8.66 -2.34
C ALA A 155 -35.31 -8.58 -1.44
N VAL A 156 -35.13 -8.96 -0.19
CA VAL A 156 -36.19 -8.80 0.86
C VAL A 156 -35.55 -7.99 1.98
N ILE A 157 -36.14 -6.83 2.26
CA ILE A 157 -35.69 -5.94 3.32
C ILE A 157 -36.85 -5.57 4.20
N LEU A 158 -36.78 -5.84 5.50
CA LEU A 158 -37.91 -5.64 6.46
C LEU A 158 -39.21 -6.28 5.97
N GLY A 159 -39.14 -7.45 5.34
CA GLY A 159 -40.30 -8.18 4.79
C GLY A 159 -40.79 -7.67 3.42
N LYS A 160 -40.33 -6.53 2.92
CA LYS A 160 -40.74 -5.99 1.62
C LYS A 160 -39.81 -6.52 0.51
N GLN A 161 -40.37 -6.85 -0.65
CA GLN A 161 -39.65 -7.37 -1.80
C GLN A 161 -39.22 -6.25 -2.72
N PHE A 162 -37.96 -6.33 -3.19
CA PHE A 162 -37.31 -5.44 -4.16
C PHE A 162 -36.61 -6.24 -5.25
N ILE A 163 -36.26 -5.55 -6.33
CA ILE A 163 -35.37 -6.07 -7.37
C ILE A 163 -34.13 -5.19 -7.42
N VAL A 164 -32.95 -5.79 -7.43
CA VAL A 164 -31.68 -5.07 -7.60
C VAL A 164 -31.63 -4.49 -9.01
N ALA A 165 -31.95 -3.21 -9.12
CA ALA A 165 -31.98 -2.48 -10.41
C ALA A 165 -30.61 -1.98 -10.83
N GLY A 166 -29.70 -1.76 -9.86
CA GLY A 166 -28.37 -1.26 -10.14
C GLY A 166 -27.46 -1.17 -8.92
N PHE A 167 -26.24 -0.70 -9.17
CA PHE A 167 -25.29 -0.39 -8.11
C PHE A 167 -25.10 1.12 -8.01
N LEU A 168 -24.86 1.60 -6.81
CA LEU A 168 -24.64 3.01 -6.54
C LEU A 168 -23.21 3.28 -6.04
N LYS A 169 -22.76 4.51 -6.30
CA LYS A 169 -21.57 5.14 -5.73
C LYS A 169 -22.03 6.23 -4.76
N ASP A 170 -21.48 6.17 -3.58
CA ASP A 170 -21.73 7.10 -2.49
C ASP A 170 -20.43 7.86 -2.15
N SER A 171 -20.43 9.16 -2.23
CA SER A 171 -19.22 9.95 -1.95
C SER A 171 -18.78 9.88 -0.49
N GLN A 172 -19.71 9.60 0.42
CA GLN A 172 -19.47 9.54 1.86
C GLN A 172 -19.20 8.11 2.34
N MET A 173 -20.03 7.13 1.92
CA MET A 173 -20.05 5.78 2.47
C MET A 173 -19.55 4.70 1.49
N ASN A 174 -18.90 5.08 0.39
CA ASN A 174 -18.39 4.14 -0.62
C ASN A 174 -17.22 3.29 -0.12
N SER A 175 -16.34 3.88 0.70
CA SER A 175 -15.20 3.18 1.29
C SER A 175 -15.66 2.18 2.35
N LEU A 176 -15.06 0.98 2.40
CA LEU A 176 -15.30 0.01 3.48
C LEU A 176 -14.73 0.47 4.83
N LEU A 177 -13.95 1.54 4.87
CA LEU A 177 -13.53 2.21 6.09
C LEU A 177 -14.63 3.06 6.72
N ALA A 178 -15.64 3.45 5.94
CA ALA A 178 -16.87 4.01 6.47
C ALA A 178 -17.75 2.86 7.00
N SER A 179 -18.14 2.95 8.26
CA SER A 179 -18.93 1.91 8.91
C SER A 179 -20.33 1.73 8.32
N SER A 180 -20.91 2.79 7.74
CA SER A 180 -22.27 2.77 7.22
C SER A 180 -22.30 2.59 5.69
N LYS A 181 -23.38 1.99 5.18
CA LYS A 181 -23.68 1.76 3.77
C LYS A 181 -25.11 2.13 3.46
N ARG A 182 -25.34 2.97 2.46
CA ARG A 182 -26.66 3.40 2.04
C ARG A 182 -27.16 2.59 0.86
N PHE A 183 -28.30 1.96 1.01
CA PHE A 183 -29.12 1.42 -0.07
C PHE A 183 -30.14 2.48 -0.49
N LEU A 184 -30.42 2.60 -1.76
CA LEU A 184 -31.32 3.62 -2.28
C LEU A 184 -32.61 2.99 -2.81
N ILE A 185 -33.75 3.50 -2.36
CA ILE A 185 -35.10 3.10 -2.76
C ILE A 185 -35.94 4.33 -3.09
N SER A 186 -37.15 4.11 -3.64
CA SER A 186 -38.12 5.19 -3.88
C SER A 186 -38.67 5.79 -2.58
N GLU A 187 -39.15 7.03 -2.63
CA GLU A 187 -39.80 7.67 -1.49
C GLU A 187 -41.04 6.91 -1.06
N HIS A 188 -41.80 6.37 -2.02
CA HIS A 188 -43.00 5.58 -1.72
C HIS A 188 -42.65 4.33 -0.92
N ASP A 189 -41.68 3.55 -1.38
CA ASP A 189 -41.21 2.35 -0.70
C ASP A 189 -40.63 2.67 0.69
N TYR A 190 -39.92 3.76 0.81
CA TYR A 190 -39.33 4.22 2.07
C TYR A 190 -40.41 4.51 3.10
N ASN A 191 -41.46 5.24 2.71
CA ASN A 191 -42.55 5.60 3.60
C ASN A 191 -43.38 4.37 4.09
N GLU A 192 -43.41 3.27 3.33
CA GLU A 192 -44.07 2.04 3.73
C GLU A 192 -43.34 1.26 4.82
N ILE A 193 -41.98 1.35 4.85
CA ILE A 193 -41.14 0.54 5.75
C ILE A 193 -40.44 1.38 6.83
N ARG A 194 -40.59 2.69 6.80
CA ARG A 194 -39.91 3.63 7.71
C ARG A 194 -40.10 3.27 9.19
N ASP A 195 -41.33 2.86 9.58
CA ASP A 195 -41.63 2.54 10.97
C ASP A 195 -41.16 1.15 11.42
N LEU A 196 -40.60 0.35 10.51
CA LEU A 196 -40.10 -1.00 10.80
C LEU A 196 -38.61 -1.03 11.17
N GLY A 197 -37.87 0.01 10.85
CA GLY A 197 -36.43 0.14 11.17
C GLY A 197 -36.15 1.25 12.18
N SER A 198 -34.89 1.54 12.42
CA SER A 198 -34.45 2.60 13.33
C SER A 198 -33.95 3.81 12.53
N PRO A 199 -34.70 4.93 12.47
CA PRO A 199 -34.25 6.10 11.71
C PRO A 199 -33.11 6.80 12.44
N GLU A 200 -32.04 7.10 11.69
CA GLU A 200 -30.95 8.00 12.02
C GLU A 200 -31.01 9.22 11.10
N TYR A 201 -30.40 10.29 11.49
CA TYR A 201 -30.46 11.55 10.76
C TYR A 201 -29.05 11.98 10.36
N LEU A 202 -28.89 12.36 9.08
CA LEU A 202 -27.68 12.92 8.50
C LEU A 202 -27.87 14.43 8.38
N ILE A 203 -27.29 15.19 9.30
CA ILE A 203 -27.33 16.65 9.30
C ILE A 203 -26.15 17.14 8.48
N GLU A 204 -26.40 17.73 7.33
CA GLU A 204 -25.41 18.03 6.33
C GLU A 204 -25.34 19.50 5.98
N PHE A 205 -24.11 20.02 5.87
CA PHE A 205 -23.84 21.40 5.50
C PHE A 205 -22.86 21.50 4.35
N ARG A 206 -23.11 22.44 3.44
CA ARG A 206 -22.16 22.92 2.45
C ARG A 206 -21.74 24.35 2.79
N LEU A 207 -20.45 24.58 2.74
CA LEU A 207 -19.83 25.87 3.04
C LEU A 207 -19.40 26.58 1.74
N LYS A 208 -19.28 27.89 1.79
CA LYS A 208 -18.76 28.71 0.67
C LYS A 208 -17.31 28.37 0.34
N ASP A 209 -16.46 28.22 1.36
CA ASP A 209 -15.06 27.80 1.22
C ASP A 209 -14.75 26.70 2.25
N LEU A 210 -14.05 25.65 1.81
CA LEU A 210 -13.58 24.59 2.71
C LEU A 210 -12.61 25.07 3.78
N LYS A 211 -11.99 26.25 3.62
CA LYS A 211 -11.13 26.85 4.64
C LYS A 211 -11.88 27.26 5.90
N ASP A 212 -13.17 27.50 5.79
CA ASP A 212 -14.02 27.91 6.90
C ASP A 212 -14.47 26.72 7.75
N LEU A 213 -14.17 25.48 7.32
CA LEU A 213 -14.64 24.24 7.96
C LEU A 213 -14.31 24.17 9.45
N GLY A 214 -13.09 24.50 9.86
CA GLY A 214 -12.69 24.45 11.28
C GLY A 214 -13.40 25.50 12.14
N ALA A 215 -13.65 26.71 11.60
CA ALA A 215 -14.44 27.74 12.27
C ALA A 215 -15.91 27.31 12.38
N PHE A 216 -16.46 26.73 11.31
CA PHE A 216 -17.81 26.19 11.27
C PHE A 216 -18.01 25.07 12.28
N GLU A 217 -17.10 24.09 12.37
CA GLU A 217 -17.16 23.02 13.38
C GLU A 217 -17.24 23.60 14.80
N SER A 218 -16.41 24.60 15.08
CA SER A 218 -16.41 25.28 16.39
C SER A 218 -17.73 26.04 16.62
N ALA A 219 -18.28 26.69 15.62
CA ALA A 219 -19.58 27.38 15.72
C ALA A 219 -20.74 26.42 15.97
N TYR A 220 -20.77 25.26 15.25
CA TYR A 220 -21.76 24.21 15.42
C TYR A 220 -21.78 23.66 16.86
N ILE A 221 -20.59 23.36 17.40
CA ILE A 221 -20.45 22.87 18.76
C ILE A 221 -20.88 23.93 19.79
N ASN A 222 -20.43 25.18 19.61
CA ASN A 222 -20.76 26.28 20.54
C ASN A 222 -22.27 26.62 20.55
N ALA A 223 -22.94 26.37 19.44
CA ALA A 223 -24.41 26.49 19.37
C ALA A 223 -25.14 25.37 20.12
N GLY A 224 -24.43 24.32 20.58
CA GLY A 224 -24.97 23.17 21.30
C GLY A 224 -25.99 22.39 20.49
N LEU A 225 -25.78 22.27 19.18
CA LEU A 225 -26.64 21.55 18.25
C LEU A 225 -26.49 20.03 18.41
N GLU A 226 -27.41 19.30 17.80
CA GLU A 226 -27.49 17.85 17.84
C GLU A 226 -26.17 17.17 17.44
N ALA A 227 -25.71 16.23 18.26
CA ALA A 227 -24.39 15.65 18.10
C ALA A 227 -24.25 14.22 18.68
N ASP A 228 -25.30 13.41 18.67
CA ASP A 228 -25.29 12.07 19.27
C ASP A 228 -24.52 11.02 18.45
N GLY A 229 -24.27 11.28 17.19
CA GLY A 229 -23.53 10.39 16.29
C GLY A 229 -22.14 10.93 15.86
N PRO A 230 -21.41 10.23 15.00
CA PRO A 230 -20.11 10.68 14.50
C PRO A 230 -20.22 11.94 13.62
N THR A 231 -19.22 12.80 13.74
CA THR A 231 -18.99 13.91 12.82
C THR A 231 -17.99 13.48 11.75
N VAL A 232 -18.29 13.74 10.49
CA VAL A 232 -17.40 13.41 9.34
C VAL A 232 -17.30 14.63 8.42
N THR A 233 -16.10 14.92 7.96
CA THR A 233 -15.82 16.11 7.15
C THR A 233 -15.35 15.76 5.75
N TYR A 234 -15.46 16.70 4.82
CA TYR A 234 -15.03 16.54 3.43
C TYR A 234 -13.58 16.02 3.27
N PRO A 235 -12.57 16.51 4.01
CA PRO A 235 -11.23 15.95 3.93
C PRO A 235 -11.16 14.48 4.36
N LEU A 236 -11.96 14.09 5.37
CA LEU A 236 -12.03 12.72 5.85
C LEU A 236 -12.67 11.79 4.82
N PHE A 237 -13.79 12.20 4.18
CA PHE A 237 -14.38 11.44 3.07
C PHE A 237 -13.37 11.20 1.94
N LYS A 238 -12.65 12.26 1.55
CA LYS A 238 -11.64 12.19 0.51
C LYS A 238 -10.50 11.22 0.87
N MET A 239 -10.03 11.27 2.11
CA MET A 239 -9.00 10.37 2.61
C MET A 239 -9.48 8.91 2.59
N MET A 240 -10.68 8.63 3.13
CA MET A 240 -11.23 7.27 3.21
C MET A 240 -11.41 6.62 1.84
N ASN A 241 -11.88 7.39 0.84
CA ASN A 241 -12.02 6.91 -0.53
C ASN A 241 -10.66 6.65 -1.22
N GLY A 242 -9.59 7.31 -0.78
CA GLY A 242 -8.26 7.21 -1.39
C GLY A 242 -7.32 6.16 -0.79
N VAL A 243 -7.57 5.65 0.42
CA VAL A 243 -6.61 4.81 1.18
C VAL A 243 -6.18 3.56 0.42
N SER A 244 -7.14 2.76 -0.05
CA SER A 244 -6.86 1.45 -0.65
C SER A 244 -6.01 1.53 -1.91
N ASP A 245 -6.41 2.39 -2.84
CA ASP A 245 -5.70 2.56 -4.11
C ASP A 245 -4.43 3.41 -3.94
N GLY A 246 -4.43 4.35 -2.99
CA GLY A 246 -3.27 5.13 -2.60
C GLY A 246 -2.11 4.28 -2.07
N LEU A 247 -2.39 3.33 -1.19
CA LEU A 247 -1.39 2.36 -0.72
C LEU A 247 -0.81 1.51 -1.86
N MET A 248 -1.66 1.04 -2.77
CA MET A 248 -1.21 0.30 -3.96
C MET A 248 -0.27 1.15 -4.81
N ILE A 249 -0.63 2.41 -5.09
CA ILE A 249 0.18 3.33 -5.88
C ILE A 249 1.52 3.60 -5.19
N ALA A 250 1.54 3.79 -3.89
CA ALA A 250 2.78 3.99 -3.13
C ALA A 250 3.72 2.79 -3.23
N VAL A 251 3.21 1.56 -3.16
CA VAL A 251 4.00 0.34 -3.39
C VAL A 251 4.55 0.31 -4.82
N ILE A 252 3.74 0.63 -5.84
CA ILE A 252 4.19 0.69 -7.24
C ILE A 252 5.27 1.77 -7.42
N LEU A 253 5.15 2.92 -6.77
CA LEU A 253 6.16 3.99 -6.80
C LEU A 253 7.49 3.52 -6.19
N LEU A 254 7.45 2.81 -5.05
CA LEU A 254 8.63 2.22 -4.43
C LEU A 254 9.32 1.24 -5.38
N ILE A 255 8.57 0.31 -5.96
CA ILE A 255 9.07 -0.65 -6.94
C ILE A 255 9.69 0.09 -8.13
N SER A 256 9.00 1.10 -8.66
CA SER A 256 9.47 1.91 -9.79
C SER A 256 10.81 2.59 -9.51
N ALA A 257 10.95 3.20 -8.34
CA ALA A 257 12.20 3.87 -7.94
C ALA A 257 13.38 2.89 -7.88
N LEU A 258 13.16 1.70 -7.33
CA LEU A 258 14.19 0.66 -7.23
C LEU A 258 14.54 0.05 -8.60
N VAL A 259 13.55 -0.18 -9.46
CA VAL A 259 13.78 -0.66 -10.85
C VAL A 259 14.57 0.38 -11.65
N VAL A 260 14.24 1.66 -11.52
CA VAL A 260 15.03 2.76 -12.13
C VAL A 260 16.48 2.73 -11.62
N LEU A 261 16.69 2.55 -10.33
CA LEU A 261 18.02 2.45 -9.74
C LEU A 261 18.79 1.25 -10.28
N ILE A 262 18.18 0.08 -10.38
CA ILE A 262 18.76 -1.13 -10.98
C ILE A 262 19.13 -0.86 -12.45
N ALA A 263 18.25 -0.25 -13.23
CA ALA A 263 18.50 0.10 -14.62
C ALA A 263 19.74 0.99 -14.79
N PHE A 264 19.89 2.01 -13.93
CA PHE A 264 21.09 2.87 -13.96
C PHE A 264 22.37 2.12 -13.60
N LEU A 265 22.33 1.24 -12.63
CA LEU A 265 23.49 0.42 -12.27
C LEU A 265 23.89 -0.53 -13.41
N CYS A 266 22.91 -1.13 -14.08
CA CYS A 266 23.15 -1.98 -15.24
C CYS A 266 23.72 -1.19 -16.41
N ILE A 267 23.18 -0.01 -16.72
CA ILE A 267 23.72 0.87 -17.77
C ILE A 267 25.16 1.28 -17.44
N ARG A 268 25.41 1.67 -16.19
CA ARG A 268 26.77 2.02 -15.75
C ARG A 268 27.74 0.87 -15.93
N PHE A 269 27.33 -0.30 -15.48
CA PHE A 269 28.15 -1.49 -15.55
C PHE A 269 28.46 -1.87 -17.00
N THR A 270 27.46 -1.99 -17.84
CA THR A 270 27.63 -2.35 -19.26
C THR A 270 28.44 -1.32 -20.02
N LEU A 271 28.29 -0.03 -19.74
CA LEU A 271 29.03 1.02 -20.40
C LEU A 271 30.50 1.00 -19.99
N LEU A 272 30.81 0.79 -18.70
CA LEU A 272 32.20 0.71 -18.22
C LEU A 272 32.95 -0.51 -18.79
N GLU A 273 32.30 -1.68 -18.77
CA GLU A 273 32.85 -2.90 -19.35
C GLU A 273 33.10 -2.75 -20.86
N LYS A 274 32.14 -2.17 -21.58
CA LYS A 274 32.31 -1.92 -23.02
C LYS A 274 33.49 -0.95 -23.31
N MET A 275 33.63 0.08 -22.48
CA MET A 275 34.76 1.00 -22.59
C MET A 275 36.10 0.33 -22.29
N GLU A 276 36.16 -0.64 -21.37
CA GLU A 276 37.36 -1.44 -21.10
C GLU A 276 37.69 -2.39 -22.26
N GLU A 277 36.70 -3.06 -22.83
CA GLU A 277 36.84 -3.95 -23.98
C GLU A 277 37.36 -3.22 -25.22
N GLU A 278 36.80 -2.04 -25.50
CA GLU A 278 37.16 -1.22 -26.67
C GLU A 278 38.29 -0.20 -26.40
N ALA A 279 38.97 -0.31 -25.25
CA ALA A 279 40.01 0.68 -24.87
C ALA A 279 41.09 0.87 -25.92
N ARG A 280 41.57 -0.20 -26.58
CA ARG A 280 42.57 -0.11 -27.66
C ARG A 280 42.02 0.62 -28.89
N GLU A 281 40.78 0.31 -29.32
CA GLU A 281 40.10 0.98 -30.44
C GLU A 281 39.92 2.47 -30.15
N ILE A 282 39.48 2.81 -28.93
CA ILE A 282 39.37 4.19 -28.44
C ILE A 282 40.74 4.89 -28.45
N GLY A 283 41.82 4.19 -28.06
CA GLY A 283 43.18 4.69 -28.09
C GLY A 283 43.65 5.01 -29.51
N VAL A 284 43.42 4.12 -30.47
CA VAL A 284 43.76 4.32 -31.89
C VAL A 284 42.94 5.50 -32.47
N MET A 285 41.62 5.59 -32.21
CA MET A 285 40.82 6.71 -32.65
C MET A 285 41.32 8.06 -32.11
N LYS A 286 41.77 8.11 -30.85
CA LYS A 286 42.41 9.30 -30.28
C LYS A 286 43.78 9.62 -30.92
N ALA A 287 44.57 8.59 -31.22
CA ALA A 287 45.88 8.76 -31.87
C ALA A 287 45.75 9.32 -33.29
N ILE A 288 44.71 8.97 -34.03
CA ILE A 288 44.38 9.51 -35.37
C ILE A 288 43.81 10.95 -35.28
N GLY A 289 43.61 11.51 -34.05
CA GLY A 289 43.17 12.90 -33.88
C GLY A 289 41.67 13.09 -33.62
N MET A 290 40.89 12.01 -33.41
CA MET A 290 39.47 12.17 -33.04
C MET A 290 39.35 12.83 -31.65
N ARG A 291 38.48 13.86 -31.57
CA ARG A 291 38.19 14.55 -30.29
C ARG A 291 37.41 13.63 -29.35
N THR A 292 37.74 13.70 -28.07
CA THR A 292 36.96 12.97 -27.03
C THR A 292 35.49 13.31 -27.03
N SER A 293 35.11 14.51 -27.48
CA SER A 293 33.72 14.92 -27.66
C SER A 293 32.99 14.08 -28.73
N ASP A 294 33.66 13.74 -29.83
CA ASP A 294 33.05 13.01 -30.95
C ASP A 294 32.89 11.52 -30.62
N LEU A 295 33.91 10.96 -29.91
CA LEU A 295 33.80 9.62 -29.33
C LEU A 295 32.63 9.52 -28.34
N LYS A 296 32.45 10.52 -27.45
CA LYS A 296 31.30 10.56 -26.54
C LYS A 296 29.99 10.60 -27.27
N LYS A 297 29.87 11.41 -28.36
CA LYS A 297 28.63 11.50 -29.17
C LYS A 297 28.28 10.15 -29.79
N LEU A 298 29.24 9.33 -30.15
CA LEU A 298 28.98 7.99 -30.72
C LEU A 298 28.32 7.07 -29.69
N TYR A 299 28.90 6.97 -28.49
CA TYR A 299 28.35 6.15 -27.43
C TYR A 299 27.00 6.72 -26.92
N LEU A 300 26.91 8.03 -26.75
CA LEU A 300 25.70 8.70 -26.34
C LEU A 300 24.53 8.44 -27.35
N GLY A 301 24.87 8.50 -28.67
CA GLY A 301 23.91 8.18 -29.73
C GLY A 301 23.35 6.77 -29.66
N LYS A 302 24.19 5.76 -29.32
CA LYS A 302 23.72 4.38 -29.10
C LYS A 302 22.69 4.31 -27.98
N TYR A 303 23.05 4.88 -26.80
CA TYR A 303 22.14 4.86 -25.64
C TYR A 303 20.92 5.77 -25.82
N ALA A 304 21.01 6.81 -26.63
CA ALA A 304 19.86 7.63 -27.03
C ALA A 304 18.84 6.82 -27.86
N VAL A 305 19.32 6.03 -28.80
CA VAL A 305 18.44 5.16 -29.63
C VAL A 305 17.84 4.04 -28.77
N ILE A 306 18.65 3.33 -27.98
CA ILE A 306 18.17 2.25 -27.11
C ILE A 306 17.22 2.81 -26.05
N GLY A 307 17.57 3.95 -25.45
CA GLY A 307 16.76 4.64 -24.44
C GLY A 307 15.44 5.14 -25.01
N GLY A 308 15.45 5.76 -26.19
CA GLY A 308 14.23 6.23 -26.86
C GLY A 308 13.29 5.09 -27.22
N ALA A 309 13.81 4.01 -27.80
CA ALA A 309 13.02 2.82 -28.12
C ALA A 309 12.48 2.14 -26.86
N GLY A 310 13.29 2.02 -25.78
CA GLY A 310 12.86 1.48 -24.49
C GLY A 310 11.77 2.33 -23.84
N CYS A 311 11.93 3.64 -23.84
CA CYS A 311 10.93 4.58 -23.31
C CYS A 311 9.61 4.51 -24.09
N LEU A 312 9.64 4.39 -25.41
CA LEU A 312 8.44 4.22 -26.24
C LEU A 312 7.73 2.91 -25.93
N LEU A 313 8.46 1.79 -25.88
CA LEU A 313 7.87 0.51 -25.51
C LEU A 313 7.31 0.55 -24.09
N GLY A 314 8.04 1.13 -23.14
CA GLY A 314 7.60 1.28 -21.75
C GLY A 314 6.31 2.09 -21.65
N GLY A 315 6.17 3.17 -22.43
CA GLY A 315 4.94 3.95 -22.52
C GLY A 315 3.76 3.14 -23.05
N MET A 316 3.96 2.35 -24.13
CA MET A 316 2.92 1.46 -24.67
C MET A 316 2.49 0.39 -23.67
N VAL A 317 3.45 -0.24 -23.00
CA VAL A 317 3.18 -1.24 -21.97
C VAL A 317 2.44 -0.61 -20.78
N SER A 318 2.81 0.61 -20.36
CA SER A 318 2.14 1.35 -19.31
C SER A 318 0.66 1.62 -19.66
N LEU A 319 0.39 2.09 -20.87
CA LEU A 319 -0.98 2.33 -21.36
C LEU A 319 -1.81 1.03 -21.41
N TRP A 320 -1.20 -0.08 -21.81
CA TRP A 320 -1.87 -1.37 -21.82
C TRP A 320 -2.17 -1.87 -20.40
N LEU A 321 -1.21 -1.80 -19.49
CA LEU A 321 -1.38 -2.21 -18.09
C LEU A 321 -2.33 -1.29 -17.32
N SER A 322 -2.38 0.01 -17.67
CA SER A 322 -3.24 0.97 -17.00
C SER A 322 -4.71 0.61 -17.14
N GLY A 323 -5.15 0.03 -18.25
CA GLY A 323 -6.52 -0.44 -18.45
C GLY A 323 -6.96 -1.45 -17.37
N ALA A 324 -6.11 -2.44 -17.07
CA ALA A 324 -6.37 -3.43 -16.05
C ALA A 324 -6.27 -2.86 -14.64
N ALA A 325 -5.28 -2.00 -14.37
CA ALA A 325 -5.05 -1.40 -13.07
C ALA A 325 -6.13 -0.36 -12.69
N LEU A 326 -6.60 0.42 -13.66
CA LEU A 326 -7.66 1.43 -13.47
C LEU A 326 -9.07 0.83 -13.37
N LYS A 327 -9.27 -0.43 -13.77
CA LYS A 327 -10.58 -1.07 -13.72
C LYS A 327 -11.21 -0.98 -12.32
N ASN A 328 -10.41 -1.21 -11.29
CA ASN A 328 -10.85 -1.11 -9.90
C ASN A 328 -11.30 0.32 -9.53
N ILE A 329 -10.47 1.32 -9.82
CA ILE A 329 -10.77 2.74 -9.54
C ILE A 329 -12.04 3.18 -10.27
N ARG A 330 -12.16 2.86 -11.57
CA ARG A 330 -13.32 3.21 -12.39
C ARG A 330 -14.61 2.61 -11.87
N GLN A 331 -14.58 1.34 -11.48
CA GLN A 331 -15.77 0.65 -10.97
C GLN A 331 -16.20 1.17 -9.60
N THR A 332 -15.24 1.51 -8.71
CA THR A 332 -15.52 1.88 -7.33
C THR A 332 -15.81 3.39 -7.18
N ILE A 333 -14.97 4.23 -7.79
CA ILE A 333 -15.02 5.69 -7.58
C ILE A 333 -15.60 6.37 -8.82
N GLY A 334 -15.19 5.95 -10.01
CA GLY A 334 -15.67 6.51 -11.27
C GLY A 334 -14.56 6.81 -12.26
N GLU A 335 -14.95 7.32 -13.43
CA GLU A 335 -14.03 7.91 -14.39
C GLU A 335 -13.76 9.36 -13.97
N GLY A 336 -12.57 9.63 -13.46
CA GLY A 336 -12.18 10.98 -13.08
C GLY A 336 -10.85 11.39 -13.66
N GLY A 337 -10.62 12.69 -13.70
CA GLY A 337 -9.40 13.29 -14.22
C GLY A 337 -9.36 13.43 -15.73
N SER A 338 -8.66 14.45 -16.22
CA SER A 338 -8.43 14.64 -17.65
C SER A 338 -7.54 13.53 -18.20
N LYS A 339 -8.05 12.71 -19.11
CA LYS A 339 -7.26 11.68 -19.83
C LYS A 339 -6.01 12.30 -20.48
N LEU A 340 -6.12 13.54 -20.97
CA LEU A 340 -5.00 14.28 -21.56
C LEU A 340 -3.93 14.61 -20.53
N LEU A 341 -4.33 15.05 -19.33
CA LEU A 341 -3.41 15.38 -18.25
C LEU A 341 -2.70 14.10 -17.73
N ALA A 342 -3.40 12.99 -17.58
CA ALA A 342 -2.84 11.71 -17.18
C ALA A 342 -1.78 11.21 -18.18
N ILE A 343 -2.12 11.22 -19.49
CA ILE A 343 -1.17 10.85 -20.56
C ILE A 343 -0.01 11.84 -20.60
N GLY A 344 -0.27 13.13 -20.43
CA GLY A 344 0.75 14.18 -20.40
C GLY A 344 1.76 14.00 -19.26
N LEU A 345 1.29 13.71 -18.04
CA LEU A 345 2.16 13.44 -16.88
C LEU A 345 2.89 12.11 -17.01
N GLY A 346 2.25 11.07 -17.56
CA GLY A 346 2.91 9.82 -17.90
C GLY A 346 4.04 10.03 -18.91
N ALA A 347 3.79 10.78 -19.98
CA ALA A 347 4.79 11.15 -20.98
C ALA A 347 5.91 12.02 -20.40
N ALA A 348 5.58 12.96 -19.52
CA ALA A 348 6.57 13.77 -18.80
C ALA A 348 7.47 12.89 -17.91
N GLY A 349 6.91 11.93 -17.18
CA GLY A 349 7.69 10.96 -16.40
C GLY A 349 8.65 10.14 -17.27
N ILE A 350 8.19 9.66 -18.42
CA ILE A 350 9.03 8.97 -19.41
C ILE A 350 10.14 9.89 -19.94
N LEU A 351 9.82 11.15 -20.25
CA LEU A 351 10.80 12.13 -20.71
C LEU A 351 11.86 12.42 -19.65
N VAL A 352 11.46 12.55 -18.38
CA VAL A 352 12.40 12.72 -17.26
C VAL A 352 13.36 11.54 -17.16
N ILE A 353 12.87 10.30 -17.25
CA ILE A 353 13.72 9.10 -17.26
C ILE A 353 14.68 9.14 -18.45
N TYR A 354 14.19 9.44 -19.65
CA TYR A 354 15.01 9.52 -20.85
C TYR A 354 16.15 10.55 -20.70
N CYS A 355 15.81 11.77 -20.29
CA CYS A 355 16.79 12.83 -20.04
C CYS A 355 17.80 12.42 -18.96
N PHE A 356 17.32 11.78 -17.89
CA PHE A 356 18.18 11.34 -16.81
C PHE A 356 19.14 10.21 -17.26
N ILE A 357 18.69 9.28 -18.10
CA ILE A 357 19.53 8.25 -18.70
C ILE A 357 20.63 8.89 -19.54
N LEU A 358 20.30 9.84 -20.41
CA LEU A 358 21.28 10.54 -21.24
C LEU A 358 22.30 11.34 -20.41
N PHE A 359 21.80 12.04 -19.39
CA PHE A 359 22.66 12.75 -18.44
C PHE A 359 23.63 11.79 -17.73
N PHE A 360 23.10 10.67 -17.24
CA PHE A 360 23.90 9.67 -16.53
C PHE A 360 24.96 9.02 -17.43
N VAL A 361 24.58 8.61 -18.64
CA VAL A 361 25.49 8.06 -19.63
C VAL A 361 26.61 9.09 -19.95
N ASN A 362 26.22 10.36 -20.19
CA ASN A 362 27.21 11.41 -20.44
C ASN A 362 28.17 11.61 -19.26
N ARG A 363 27.65 11.52 -18.00
CA ARG A 363 28.48 11.60 -16.79
C ARG A 363 29.47 10.44 -16.69
N VAL A 364 29.08 9.21 -17.02
CA VAL A 364 29.93 8.03 -17.03
C VAL A 364 31.03 8.15 -18.13
N LEU A 365 30.62 8.60 -19.32
CA LEU A 365 31.53 8.81 -20.46
C LEU A 365 32.62 9.89 -20.23
N ARG A 366 32.43 10.76 -19.23
CA ARG A 366 33.50 11.73 -18.86
C ARG A 366 34.81 11.05 -18.45
N ARG A 367 34.79 9.79 -18.01
CA ARG A 367 35.97 9.00 -17.69
C ARG A 367 36.87 8.72 -18.91
N MET A 368 36.29 8.65 -20.14
CA MET A 368 37.05 8.49 -21.37
C MET A 368 38.09 9.61 -21.59
N GLY A 369 37.82 10.80 -21.08
CA GLY A 369 38.76 11.94 -21.21
C GLY A 369 40.03 11.78 -20.39
N LYS A 370 40.01 10.96 -19.33
CA LYS A 370 41.12 10.80 -18.39
C LYS A 370 42.22 9.82 -18.85
N GLN A 371 41.95 8.98 -19.86
CA GLN A 371 42.93 8.02 -20.40
C GLN A 371 43.65 8.62 -21.62
N SER A 372 44.99 8.60 -21.62
CA SER A 372 45.78 9.03 -22.78
C SER A 372 45.76 7.97 -23.89
N ALA A 373 45.92 8.38 -25.15
CA ALA A 373 45.95 7.46 -26.29
C ALA A 373 47.09 6.41 -26.14
N ALA A 374 48.24 6.83 -25.68
CA ALA A 374 49.43 5.94 -25.49
C ALA A 374 49.15 4.89 -24.38
N GLN A 375 48.55 5.27 -23.28
CA GLN A 375 48.16 4.32 -22.22
C GLN A 375 47.14 3.31 -22.69
N ALA A 376 46.12 3.76 -23.44
CA ALA A 376 45.07 2.90 -23.96
C ALA A 376 45.57 1.88 -24.97
N ILE A 377 46.51 2.25 -25.85
CA ILE A 377 47.15 1.36 -26.84
C ILE A 377 48.11 0.37 -26.17
N ARG A 378 48.91 0.85 -25.21
CA ARG A 378 49.99 0.03 -24.60
C ARG A 378 49.46 -0.98 -23.57
N PHE A 379 48.51 -0.59 -22.76
CA PHE A 379 48.05 -1.39 -21.62
C PHE A 379 46.62 -1.96 -21.81
N GLY A 380 45.91 -1.61 -22.88
CA GLY A 380 44.52 -1.99 -23.03
C GLY A 380 43.65 -1.38 -21.93
N GLY A 381 42.65 -2.06 -21.48
CA GLY A 381 41.90 -1.72 -20.25
C GLY A 381 42.80 -1.80 -19.03
N ALA A 382 42.56 -0.99 -18.03
CA ALA A 382 43.36 -0.82 -16.81
C ALA A 382 43.92 -2.16 -16.31
N GLY A 383 45.25 -2.25 -16.25
CA GLY A 383 45.92 -3.44 -15.79
C GLY A 383 45.36 -3.90 -14.46
N GLU A 384 44.99 -5.14 -14.37
CA GLU A 384 44.56 -5.76 -13.15
C GLU A 384 45.59 -5.50 -12.06
N THR A 385 45.26 -4.64 -11.11
CA THR A 385 45.98 -4.61 -9.86
C THR A 385 45.73 -5.97 -9.21
N LYS A 386 46.68 -6.88 -9.43
CA LYS A 386 46.77 -8.16 -8.71
C LYS A 386 46.79 -7.81 -7.22
N GLY A 387 45.64 -7.81 -6.61
CA GLY A 387 45.53 -7.70 -5.15
C GLY A 387 46.31 -8.90 -4.58
N LYS A 388 47.47 -8.65 -3.99
CA LYS A 388 48.21 -9.63 -3.22
C LYS A 388 47.38 -10.06 -2.01
N SER A 389 46.47 -11.01 -2.19
CA SER A 389 45.88 -11.73 -1.07
C SER A 389 46.63 -13.04 -0.86
N ASN A 390 47.77 -12.97 -0.17
CA ASN A 390 48.53 -14.13 0.27
C ASN A 390 47.81 -14.99 1.31
N ARG A 391 46.66 -14.52 1.82
CA ARG A 391 45.88 -15.22 2.87
C ARG A 391 44.94 -16.33 2.35
N LEU A 392 44.65 -16.38 1.04
CA LEU A 392 43.79 -17.37 0.43
C LEU A 392 44.61 -18.32 -0.49
N SER A 393 45.40 -19.19 0.13
CA SER A 393 46.19 -20.22 -0.59
C SER A 393 45.38 -21.50 -0.69
N LEU A 394 45.44 -22.15 -1.86
CA LEU A 394 44.82 -23.45 -2.10
C LEU A 394 45.40 -24.55 -1.19
N SER A 395 46.67 -24.42 -0.79
CA SER A 395 47.40 -25.37 0.07
C SER A 395 46.87 -25.40 1.52
N ASN A 396 46.20 -24.36 1.99
CA ASN A 396 45.72 -24.26 3.38
C ASN A 396 44.24 -24.58 3.55
N GLN A 397 43.62 -25.18 2.52
CA GLN A 397 42.18 -25.37 2.52
C GLN A 397 41.80 -26.87 2.66
N MET A 398 40.97 -27.18 3.68
CA MET A 398 40.52 -28.54 4.00
C MET A 398 38.97 -28.74 3.86
N PHE A 399 38.17 -27.66 3.72
CA PHE A 399 36.75 -27.75 3.86
C PHE A 399 35.91 -27.74 2.57
N PHE A 400 36.41 -27.14 1.48
CA PHE A 400 35.67 -26.97 0.24
C PHE A 400 36.29 -27.75 -0.92
N SER A 401 35.47 -28.19 -1.89
CA SER A 401 36.02 -28.70 -3.14
C SER A 401 36.81 -27.61 -3.86
N THR A 402 37.81 -27.98 -4.66
CA THR A 402 38.69 -27.03 -5.39
C THR A 402 37.90 -26.01 -6.22
N ASN A 403 36.81 -26.48 -6.88
CA ASN A 403 35.99 -25.62 -7.72
C ASN A 403 35.20 -24.58 -6.89
N VAL A 404 34.67 -24.97 -5.73
CA VAL A 404 33.98 -24.07 -4.80
C VAL A 404 34.94 -23.03 -4.23
N PHE A 405 36.14 -23.47 -3.78
CA PHE A 405 37.12 -22.54 -3.25
C PHE A 405 37.57 -21.50 -4.29
N LEU A 406 37.84 -21.94 -5.52
CA LEU A 406 38.22 -21.04 -6.60
C LEU A 406 37.13 -20.02 -6.91
N GLY A 407 35.86 -20.45 -6.89
CA GLY A 407 34.70 -19.56 -7.03
C GLY A 407 34.65 -18.50 -5.95
N ILE A 408 34.76 -18.88 -4.67
CA ILE A 408 34.75 -17.94 -3.52
C ILE A 408 35.91 -16.97 -3.59
N LYS A 409 37.14 -17.49 -3.85
CA LYS A 409 38.36 -16.69 -3.98
C LYS A 409 38.22 -15.62 -5.05
N GLU A 410 37.64 -15.96 -6.18
CA GLU A 410 37.45 -15.03 -7.31
C GLU A 410 36.52 -13.86 -6.92
N VAL A 411 35.40 -14.13 -6.23
CA VAL A 411 34.50 -13.10 -5.72
C VAL A 411 35.23 -12.16 -4.76
N LEU A 412 36.01 -12.71 -3.83
CA LEU A 412 36.75 -11.93 -2.82
C LEU A 412 37.90 -11.12 -3.43
N CYS A 413 38.55 -11.62 -4.49
CA CYS A 413 39.62 -10.92 -5.17
C CYS A 413 39.09 -9.79 -6.08
N ARG A 414 37.94 -9.95 -6.71
CA ARG A 414 37.35 -8.98 -7.66
C ARG A 414 36.11 -8.30 -7.12
N LYS A 415 36.11 -7.85 -5.87
CA LYS A 415 34.95 -7.26 -5.17
C LYS A 415 34.23 -6.18 -5.98
N LYS A 416 34.96 -5.31 -6.69
CA LYS A 416 34.41 -4.21 -7.50
C LYS A 416 33.55 -4.71 -8.67
N LEU A 417 33.89 -5.83 -9.26
CA LEU A 417 33.15 -6.43 -10.38
C LEU A 417 31.83 -6.99 -9.90
N TYR A 418 31.86 -7.71 -8.78
CA TYR A 418 30.65 -8.39 -8.23
C TYR A 418 29.77 -7.46 -7.38
N ALA A 419 30.25 -6.27 -6.97
CA ALA A 419 29.48 -5.33 -6.17
C ALA A 419 28.19 -4.86 -6.86
N THR A 420 28.20 -4.70 -8.18
CA THR A 420 27.00 -4.31 -8.93
C THR A 420 25.92 -5.38 -8.86
N MET A 421 26.31 -6.64 -9.04
CA MET A 421 25.37 -7.76 -8.93
C MET A 421 24.85 -7.93 -7.52
N LEU A 422 25.74 -7.82 -6.52
CA LEU A 422 25.33 -7.85 -5.11
C LEU A 422 24.26 -6.79 -4.81
N PHE A 423 24.49 -5.56 -5.27
CA PHE A 423 23.53 -4.48 -5.08
C PHE A 423 22.20 -4.75 -5.76
N VAL A 424 22.21 -5.30 -6.98
CA VAL A 424 20.97 -5.66 -7.69
C VAL A 424 20.19 -6.74 -6.94
N ILE A 425 20.88 -7.75 -6.40
CA ILE A 425 20.23 -8.80 -5.59
C ILE A 425 19.65 -8.22 -4.30
N ILE A 426 20.38 -7.31 -3.61
CA ILE A 426 19.85 -6.61 -2.43
C ILE A 426 18.60 -5.81 -2.78
N ALA A 427 18.64 -5.01 -3.85
CA ALA A 427 17.49 -4.21 -4.29
C ALA A 427 16.32 -5.09 -4.71
N SER A 428 16.57 -6.22 -5.38
CA SER A 428 15.54 -7.17 -5.78
C SER A 428 14.91 -7.86 -4.58
N ALA A 429 15.72 -8.26 -3.58
CA ALA A 429 15.19 -8.80 -2.33
C ALA A 429 14.30 -7.77 -1.60
N PHE A 430 14.71 -6.50 -1.60
CA PHE A 430 13.93 -5.41 -1.03
C PHE A 430 12.58 -5.22 -1.77
N ILE A 431 12.58 -5.24 -3.12
CA ILE A 431 11.36 -5.14 -3.94
C ILE A 431 10.40 -6.31 -3.64
N ILE A 432 10.91 -7.49 -3.37
CA ILE A 432 10.09 -8.68 -3.07
C ILE A 432 9.56 -8.63 -1.64
N LEU A 433 10.46 -8.45 -0.67
CA LEU A 433 10.14 -8.64 0.74
C LEU A 433 9.31 -7.50 1.33
N VAL A 434 9.56 -6.24 0.98
CA VAL A 434 8.85 -5.10 1.59
C VAL A 434 7.35 -5.11 1.28
N PRO A 435 6.90 -5.19 0.00
CA PRO A 435 5.47 -5.26 -0.29
C PRO A 435 4.82 -6.54 0.23
N MET A 436 5.56 -7.65 0.27
CA MET A 436 5.07 -8.92 0.78
C MET A 436 4.86 -8.88 2.29
N ASN A 437 5.84 -8.36 3.05
CA ASN A 437 5.71 -8.19 4.49
C ASN A 437 4.59 -7.19 4.82
N LEU A 438 4.44 -6.11 4.04
CA LEU A 438 3.32 -5.18 4.19
C LEU A 438 1.99 -5.89 3.97
N HIS A 439 1.84 -6.65 2.87
CA HIS A 439 0.64 -7.44 2.59
C HIS A 439 0.32 -8.41 3.72
N HIS A 440 1.31 -9.16 4.20
CA HIS A 440 1.12 -10.11 5.29
C HIS A 440 0.71 -9.41 6.59
N THR A 441 1.33 -8.26 6.90
CA THR A 441 1.01 -7.49 8.10
C THR A 441 -0.43 -6.99 8.10
N ILE A 442 -0.90 -6.37 7.00
CA ILE A 442 -2.28 -5.87 6.91
C ILE A 442 -3.34 -6.97 6.80
N SER A 443 -2.92 -8.22 6.50
CA SER A 443 -3.79 -9.40 6.46
C SER A 443 -3.78 -10.19 7.76
N SER A 444 -2.91 -9.85 8.71
CA SER A 444 -2.75 -10.59 9.96
C SER A 444 -3.71 -10.12 11.04
N PRO A 445 -4.13 -10.99 11.98
CA PRO A 445 -4.96 -10.60 13.13
C PRO A 445 -4.32 -9.50 13.98
N GLU A 446 -2.99 -9.45 14.05
CA GLU A 446 -2.25 -8.42 14.77
C GLU A 446 -2.50 -7.01 14.24
N PHE A 447 -2.95 -6.89 12.99
CA PHE A 447 -3.29 -5.60 12.39
C PHE A 447 -4.45 -4.91 13.11
N SER A 448 -5.33 -5.66 13.80
CA SER A 448 -6.40 -5.10 14.63
C SER A 448 -5.87 -4.09 15.65
N THR A 449 -4.65 -4.29 16.17
CA THR A 449 -4.05 -3.38 17.15
C THR A 449 -3.74 -1.99 16.59
N TYR A 450 -3.60 -1.86 15.26
CA TYR A 450 -3.49 -0.57 14.55
C TYR A 450 -4.86 0.04 14.21
N MET A 451 -5.93 -0.76 14.34
CA MET A 451 -7.32 -0.31 14.17
C MET A 451 -7.94 0.20 15.46
N GLY A 452 -7.15 0.42 16.51
CA GLY A 452 -7.65 0.79 17.82
C GLY A 452 -8.35 -0.35 18.57
N ILE A 453 -8.29 -1.58 18.05
CA ILE A 453 -8.89 -2.79 18.62
C ILE A 453 -7.78 -3.65 19.23
N GLY A 454 -8.00 -4.13 20.44
CA GLY A 454 -7.05 -5.02 21.12
C GLY A 454 -7.05 -6.45 20.51
N ARG A 455 -6.10 -7.29 20.97
CA ARG A 455 -5.97 -8.67 20.49
C ARG A 455 -7.07 -9.57 21.10
N SER A 456 -8.24 -9.58 20.49
CA SER A 456 -9.36 -10.47 20.79
C SER A 456 -9.60 -11.44 19.65
N ASP A 457 -10.43 -12.47 19.86
CA ASP A 457 -10.77 -13.45 18.83
C ASP A 457 -12.02 -13.03 18.05
N PHE A 458 -13.02 -12.45 18.75
CA PHE A 458 -14.21 -11.88 18.12
C PHE A 458 -14.71 -10.65 18.89
N LEU A 459 -15.53 -9.87 18.22
CA LEU A 459 -16.13 -8.65 18.70
C LEU A 459 -17.65 -8.77 18.68
N ILE A 460 -18.31 -8.30 19.74
CA ILE A 460 -19.74 -8.10 19.81
C ILE A 460 -19.97 -6.60 19.87
N ARG A 461 -20.63 -6.04 18.87
CA ARG A 461 -20.93 -4.60 18.81
C ARG A 461 -22.43 -4.39 18.94
N ILE A 462 -22.79 -3.54 19.88
CA ILE A 462 -24.17 -3.12 20.15
C ILE A 462 -24.28 -1.66 19.76
N GLN A 463 -25.23 -1.34 18.88
CA GLN A 463 -25.54 0.04 18.51
C GLN A 463 -26.45 0.69 19.53
N THR A 464 -26.48 2.02 19.54
CA THR A 464 -27.34 2.79 20.42
C THR A 464 -28.82 2.66 19.99
N THR A 465 -29.52 1.71 20.59
CA THR A 465 -30.95 1.50 20.41
C THR A 465 -31.63 1.54 21.78
N PRO A 466 -32.95 1.84 21.85
CA PRO A 466 -33.68 1.75 23.10
C PRO A 466 -33.55 0.34 23.70
N GLY A 467 -33.06 0.22 24.93
CA GLY A 467 -32.79 -1.05 25.58
C GLY A 467 -31.36 -1.57 25.54
N GLU A 468 -30.40 -0.84 24.93
CA GLU A 468 -29.01 -1.22 24.81
C GLU A 468 -28.36 -1.68 26.11
N GLU A 469 -28.63 -1.01 27.24
CA GLU A 469 -28.07 -1.41 28.54
C GLU A 469 -28.56 -2.78 29.02
N GLU A 470 -29.82 -3.14 28.76
CA GLU A 470 -30.36 -4.45 29.12
C GLU A 470 -29.82 -5.55 28.22
N MET A 471 -29.73 -5.29 26.92
CA MET A 471 -29.13 -6.17 25.93
C MET A 471 -27.65 -6.43 26.26
N GLY A 472 -26.89 -5.40 26.59
CA GLY A 472 -25.50 -5.53 27.04
C GLY A 472 -25.33 -6.36 28.30
N LYS A 473 -26.24 -6.21 29.28
CA LYS A 473 -26.24 -7.01 30.52
C LYS A 473 -26.49 -8.49 30.24
N GLU A 474 -27.42 -8.80 29.33
CA GLU A 474 -27.74 -10.19 28.93
C GLU A 474 -26.53 -10.87 28.31
N ILE A 475 -25.85 -10.21 27.34
CA ILE A 475 -24.64 -10.72 26.72
C ILE A 475 -23.53 -10.94 27.76
N ILE A 476 -23.31 -9.97 28.66
CA ILE A 476 -22.30 -10.07 29.73
C ILE A 476 -22.61 -11.22 30.68
N GLN A 477 -23.90 -11.45 30.99
CA GLN A 477 -24.31 -12.58 31.83
C GLN A 477 -24.00 -13.92 31.15
N ARG A 478 -24.28 -14.02 29.86
CA ARG A 478 -23.95 -15.23 29.06
C ARG A 478 -22.43 -15.46 29.00
N LEU A 479 -21.64 -14.41 28.74
CA LEU A 479 -20.17 -14.51 28.69
C LEU A 479 -19.57 -14.95 30.03
N LYS A 480 -20.10 -14.47 31.17
CA LYS A 480 -19.67 -14.90 32.51
C LYS A 480 -19.97 -16.37 32.81
N GLY A 481 -21.03 -16.91 32.23
CA GLY A 481 -21.44 -18.30 32.41
C GLY A 481 -20.84 -19.28 31.43
N ASP A 482 -20.11 -18.82 30.41
CA ASP A 482 -19.53 -19.65 29.37
C ASP A 482 -18.09 -20.07 29.68
N PRO A 483 -17.81 -21.36 30.01
CA PRO A 483 -16.48 -21.83 30.35
C PRO A 483 -15.51 -21.83 29.16
N GLU A 484 -16.01 -21.70 27.93
CA GLU A 484 -15.20 -21.60 26.71
C GLU A 484 -14.72 -20.19 26.41
N VAL A 485 -15.17 -19.17 27.19
CA VAL A 485 -14.68 -17.80 27.16
C VAL A 485 -13.56 -17.63 28.20
N ALA A 486 -12.36 -17.29 27.72
CA ALA A 486 -11.20 -17.08 28.61
C ALA A 486 -11.21 -15.68 29.22
N GLU A 487 -11.41 -14.65 28.40
CA GLU A 487 -11.36 -13.23 28.81
C GLU A 487 -12.32 -12.43 27.96
N TYR A 488 -12.87 -11.36 28.54
CA TYR A 488 -13.65 -10.37 27.81
C TYR A 488 -13.45 -8.97 28.39
N ALA A 489 -13.65 -7.95 27.57
CA ALA A 489 -13.66 -6.54 28.00
C ALA A 489 -14.83 -5.81 27.37
N VAL A 490 -15.55 -5.03 28.19
CA VAL A 490 -16.64 -4.17 27.74
C VAL A 490 -16.09 -2.77 27.54
N LEU A 491 -16.21 -2.25 26.33
CA LEU A 491 -15.68 -0.96 25.90
C LEU A 491 -16.82 -0.12 25.34
N THR A 492 -17.15 0.99 25.99
CA THR A 492 -18.26 1.86 25.60
C THR A 492 -17.68 3.18 25.07
N THR A 493 -17.98 3.48 23.81
CA THR A 493 -17.55 4.74 23.18
C THR A 493 -18.59 5.81 23.43
N LYS A 494 -18.13 6.95 23.94
CA LYS A 494 -18.95 8.12 24.24
C LYS A 494 -18.29 9.38 23.69
N ARG A 495 -19.10 10.41 23.42
CA ARG A 495 -18.60 11.71 22.99
C ARG A 495 -18.41 12.62 24.21
N PHE A 496 -17.25 13.23 24.25
CA PHE A 496 -16.87 14.28 25.16
C PHE A 496 -16.37 15.51 24.38
N TYR A 497 -16.18 16.60 25.07
CA TYR A 497 -15.60 17.81 24.50
C TYR A 497 -14.28 18.11 25.23
N ALA A 498 -13.27 18.43 24.47
CA ALA A 498 -11.94 18.72 25.00
C ALA A 498 -11.51 20.13 24.58
N ARG A 499 -10.78 20.82 25.46
CA ARG A 499 -10.20 22.12 25.16
C ARG A 499 -8.90 21.94 24.39
N SER A 500 -8.84 22.49 23.18
CA SER A 500 -7.62 22.48 22.36
C SER A 500 -6.59 23.50 22.86
N ALA A 501 -5.37 23.47 22.33
CA ALA A 501 -4.32 24.42 22.66
C ALA A 501 -4.65 25.87 22.25
N SER A 502 -5.53 26.05 21.26
CA SER A 502 -6.05 27.36 20.82
C SER A 502 -7.14 27.91 21.76
N GLY A 503 -7.62 27.10 22.71
CA GLY A 503 -8.75 27.45 23.59
C GLY A 503 -10.13 27.10 23.04
N SER A 504 -10.21 26.61 21.77
CA SER A 504 -11.46 26.07 21.20
C SER A 504 -11.85 24.78 21.89
N VAL A 505 -13.13 24.51 21.93
CA VAL A 505 -13.69 23.25 22.44
C VAL A 505 -14.00 22.37 21.22
N GLU A 506 -13.42 21.16 21.23
CA GLU A 506 -13.51 20.21 20.11
C GLU A 506 -14.06 18.86 20.57
N PRO A 507 -14.85 18.15 19.72
CA PRO A 507 -15.41 16.87 20.09
C PRO A 507 -14.32 15.80 20.14
N LEU A 508 -14.39 14.93 21.14
CA LEU A 508 -13.47 13.82 21.35
C LEU A 508 -14.27 12.54 21.64
N LYS A 509 -14.10 11.55 20.77
CA LYS A 509 -14.63 10.20 21.02
C LYS A 509 -13.69 9.49 22.01
N ILE A 510 -14.23 9.12 23.16
CA ILE A 510 -13.49 8.39 24.20
C ILE A 510 -14.12 7.02 24.37
N GLU A 511 -13.31 5.98 24.17
CA GLU A 511 -13.66 4.61 24.51
C GLU A 511 -13.34 4.38 25.99
N LEU A 512 -14.37 4.09 26.78
CA LEU A 512 -14.31 3.88 28.23
C LEU A 512 -14.34 2.39 28.54
N GLY A 513 -13.45 1.93 29.44
CA GLY A 513 -13.42 0.54 29.89
C GLY A 513 -12.03 0.08 30.30
N SER A 514 -11.84 -1.25 30.41
CA SER A 514 -10.53 -1.85 30.73
C SER A 514 -9.70 -2.02 29.46
N HIS A 515 -8.69 -1.17 29.28
CA HIS A 515 -7.76 -1.23 28.15
C HIS A 515 -6.52 -2.08 28.40
N THR A 516 -6.41 -2.70 29.57
CA THR A 516 -5.29 -3.59 29.95
C THR A 516 -5.54 -5.03 29.53
N THR A 517 -6.80 -5.47 29.45
CA THR A 517 -7.17 -6.84 29.04
C THR A 517 -6.77 -7.13 27.61
N PHE A 518 -7.10 -6.22 26.70
CA PHE A 518 -6.73 -6.30 25.28
C PHE A 518 -6.03 -5.02 24.85
N PRO A 519 -4.72 -4.88 25.15
CA PRO A 519 -4.01 -3.65 24.83
C PRO A 519 -3.82 -3.49 23.30
N VAL A 520 -4.01 -2.25 22.82
CA VAL A 520 -3.69 -1.84 21.45
C VAL A 520 -2.19 -1.56 21.32
N GLN A 521 -1.74 -1.23 20.09
CA GLN A 521 -0.34 -0.85 19.86
C GLN A 521 -0.07 0.58 20.33
N TYR A 522 0.56 0.72 21.50
CA TYR A 522 1.04 2.02 21.99
C TYR A 522 2.36 2.40 21.35
N VAL A 523 2.44 3.64 20.90
CA VAL A 523 3.65 4.25 20.32
C VAL A 523 4.55 4.74 21.44
N LYS A 524 3.93 5.34 22.46
CA LYS A 524 4.58 5.85 23.70
C LYS A 524 3.63 5.66 24.87
N GLY A 525 4.20 5.45 26.07
CA GLY A 525 3.42 5.33 27.28
C GLY A 525 2.74 3.97 27.46
N LYS A 526 1.60 3.95 28.12
CA LYS A 526 0.87 2.74 28.55
C LYS A 526 -0.65 2.93 28.38
N PRO A 527 -1.46 1.84 28.45
CA PRO A 527 -2.91 1.95 28.53
C PRO A 527 -3.35 2.73 29.77
N PRO A 528 -4.51 3.43 29.73
CA PRO A 528 -5.07 4.08 30.92
C PRO A 528 -5.56 3.04 31.91
N GLU A 529 -5.14 3.19 33.17
CA GLU A 529 -5.49 2.32 34.30
C GLU A 529 -6.25 3.09 35.39
N ALA A 530 -5.88 4.35 35.62
CA ALA A 530 -6.50 5.21 36.60
C ALA A 530 -7.54 6.14 36.01
N GLU A 531 -8.54 6.56 36.80
CA GLU A 531 -9.59 7.47 36.36
C GLU A 531 -9.11 8.87 35.91
N GLY A 532 -7.90 9.26 36.30
CA GLY A 532 -7.25 10.51 35.89
C GLY A 532 -6.39 10.36 34.62
N GLU A 533 -6.37 9.20 33.99
CA GLU A 533 -5.53 8.92 32.82
C GLU A 533 -6.35 8.89 31.53
N ILE A 534 -5.74 9.36 30.42
CA ILE A 534 -6.28 9.29 29.07
C ILE A 534 -5.15 8.91 28.10
N ALA A 535 -5.45 8.03 27.16
CA ALA A 535 -4.56 7.78 26.03
C ALA A 535 -5.19 8.39 24.75
N LEU A 536 -4.36 9.02 23.93
CA LEU A 536 -4.80 9.67 22.69
C LEU A 536 -4.35 8.86 21.47
N SER A 537 -5.13 8.89 20.40
CA SER A 537 -4.65 8.44 19.11
C SER A 537 -3.50 9.32 18.63
N VAL A 538 -2.66 8.80 17.73
CA VAL A 538 -1.54 9.55 17.14
C VAL A 538 -2.02 10.82 16.45
N LEU A 539 -3.17 10.78 15.77
CA LEU A 539 -3.72 11.95 15.07
C LEU A 539 -4.15 13.03 16.07
N ASN A 540 -4.88 12.67 17.12
CA ASN A 540 -5.25 13.61 18.18
C ASN A 540 -4.04 14.17 18.93
N GLY A 541 -3.06 13.31 19.25
CA GLY A 541 -1.82 13.75 19.90
C GLY A 541 -1.06 14.78 19.08
N ASN A 542 -0.99 14.58 17.75
CA ASN A 542 -0.33 15.52 16.84
C ASN A 542 -1.13 16.82 16.66
N GLU A 543 -2.44 16.72 16.44
CA GLU A 543 -3.31 17.89 16.19
C GLU A 543 -3.36 18.82 17.41
N TRP A 544 -3.45 18.26 18.60
CA TRP A 544 -3.47 19.04 19.85
C TRP A 544 -2.09 19.27 20.47
N ASN A 545 -1.04 18.83 19.77
CA ASN A 545 0.34 18.93 20.22
C ASN A 545 0.55 18.40 21.66
N LYS A 546 -0.07 17.24 21.99
CA LYS A 546 -0.01 16.59 23.30
C LYS A 546 0.94 15.42 23.29
N GLN A 547 1.70 15.27 24.37
CA GLN A 547 2.63 14.17 24.60
C GLN A 547 2.29 13.46 25.92
N VAL A 548 2.87 12.28 26.13
CA VAL A 548 2.74 11.54 27.40
C VAL A 548 3.26 12.40 28.54
N GLY A 549 2.43 12.56 29.56
CA GLY A 549 2.68 13.42 30.73
C GLY A 549 1.97 14.78 30.68
N ASP A 550 1.47 15.20 29.52
CA ASP A 550 0.73 16.45 29.40
C ASP A 550 -0.68 16.32 29.99
N THR A 551 -1.24 17.45 30.41
CA THR A 551 -2.62 17.51 30.90
C THR A 551 -3.58 17.86 29.75
N MET A 552 -4.72 17.18 29.71
CA MET A 552 -5.85 17.46 28.86
C MET A 552 -7.06 17.86 29.69
N VAL A 553 -7.84 18.83 29.21
CA VAL A 553 -9.03 19.31 29.89
C VAL A 553 -10.26 18.90 29.10
N LEU A 554 -11.10 18.04 29.67
CA LEU A 554 -12.43 17.78 29.16
C LEU A 554 -13.37 18.83 29.73
N VAL A 555 -14.23 19.36 28.88
CA VAL A 555 -15.22 20.38 29.22
C VAL A 555 -16.61 19.76 29.07
N GLU A 556 -17.40 19.77 30.13
CA GLU A 556 -18.70 19.12 30.14
C GLU A 556 -19.68 19.88 31.04
N ASP A 557 -20.77 20.34 30.47
CA ASP A 557 -21.84 21.06 31.21
C ASP A 557 -21.30 22.16 32.16
N GLY A 558 -20.23 22.87 31.71
CA GLY A 558 -19.56 23.89 32.50
C GLY A 558 -18.56 23.39 33.55
N MET A 559 -18.38 22.08 33.69
CA MET A 559 -17.36 21.47 34.54
C MET A 559 -16.10 21.10 33.73
N GLU A 560 -14.94 21.33 34.29
CA GLU A 560 -13.66 20.96 33.70
C GLU A 560 -13.07 19.75 34.45
N ARG A 561 -12.75 18.70 33.70
CA ARG A 561 -12.03 17.54 34.22
C ARG A 561 -10.65 17.48 33.60
N GLN A 562 -9.63 17.49 34.45
CA GLN A 562 -8.23 17.36 34.03
C GLN A 562 -7.85 15.88 33.99
N LEU A 563 -7.28 15.44 32.86
CA LEU A 563 -6.75 14.09 32.67
C LEU A 563 -5.30 14.18 32.21
N VAL A 564 -4.47 13.24 32.68
CA VAL A 564 -3.07 13.13 32.27
C VAL A 564 -2.96 12.18 31.08
N VAL A 565 -2.29 12.60 30.01
CA VAL A 565 -2.04 11.76 28.86
C VAL A 565 -1.03 10.66 29.26
N CYS A 566 -1.52 9.43 29.41
CA CYS A 566 -0.70 8.28 29.82
C CYS A 566 -0.10 7.52 28.65
N GLY A 567 -0.68 7.67 27.44
CA GLY A 567 -0.23 6.94 26.26
C GLY A 567 -0.66 7.58 24.94
N ILE A 568 0.09 7.27 23.88
CA ILE A 568 -0.25 7.57 22.51
C ILE A 568 -0.34 6.24 21.75
N TYR A 569 -1.46 5.97 21.09
CA TYR A 569 -1.71 4.70 20.40
C TYR A 569 -2.09 4.90 18.94
N SER A 570 -1.95 3.83 18.13
CA SER A 570 -2.34 3.80 16.72
C SER A 570 -3.84 3.52 16.58
N ASP A 571 -4.52 4.31 15.75
CA ASP A 571 -5.89 4.07 15.33
C ASP A 571 -6.09 4.58 13.90
N ILE A 572 -6.51 3.69 12.99
CA ILE A 572 -6.80 4.01 11.58
C ILE A 572 -8.29 3.92 11.27
N THR A 573 -9.12 3.59 12.27
CA THR A 573 -10.58 3.54 12.17
C THR A 573 -11.21 4.84 12.69
N ASN A 574 -12.49 5.03 12.45
CA ASN A 574 -13.24 6.19 12.96
C ASN A 574 -12.59 7.56 12.64
N GLY A 575 -11.86 7.65 11.52
CA GLY A 575 -11.08 8.84 11.15
C GLY A 575 -9.78 9.00 11.91
N GLY A 576 -9.39 8.02 12.73
CA GLY A 576 -8.15 8.03 13.51
C GLY A 576 -8.12 9.02 14.67
N LYS A 577 -9.23 9.74 14.95
CA LYS A 577 -9.34 10.73 16.01
C LYS A 577 -10.15 10.19 17.19
N THR A 578 -9.49 9.40 18.04
CA THR A 578 -10.10 8.70 19.18
C THR A 578 -9.24 8.87 20.43
N ALA A 579 -9.82 8.54 21.57
CA ALA A 579 -9.11 8.45 22.85
C ALA A 579 -9.61 7.23 23.65
N LYS A 580 -8.83 6.80 24.64
CA LYS A 580 -9.16 5.71 25.55
C LYS A 580 -8.99 6.18 26.99
N ALA A 581 -9.94 5.81 27.86
CA ALA A 581 -9.88 6.15 29.28
C ALA A 581 -10.59 5.08 30.13
N SER A 582 -10.39 5.11 31.45
CA SER A 582 -10.96 4.14 32.39
C SER A 582 -11.85 4.77 33.45
N PHE A 583 -12.22 6.06 33.31
CA PHE A 583 -13.12 6.71 34.26
C PHE A 583 -14.60 6.32 34.02
N ASP A 584 -15.42 6.49 35.06
CA ASP A 584 -16.85 6.34 34.93
C ASP A 584 -17.45 7.50 34.13
N GLY A 585 -18.13 7.17 33.04
CA GLY A 585 -18.82 8.11 32.15
C GLY A 585 -20.33 7.88 32.11
N ALA A 586 -20.92 7.34 33.17
CA ALA A 586 -22.34 6.95 33.21
C ALA A 586 -23.34 8.08 32.86
N TRP A 587 -22.92 9.34 33.06
CA TRP A 587 -23.74 10.53 32.74
C TRP A 587 -23.90 10.87 31.24
N LYS A 588 -23.12 10.20 30.36
CA LYS A 588 -23.21 10.40 28.91
C LYS A 588 -23.87 9.21 28.23
N LYS A 589 -24.71 9.49 27.21
CA LYS A 589 -25.25 8.45 26.35
C LYS A 589 -24.11 7.76 25.60
N PRO A 590 -24.15 6.42 25.45
CA PRO A 590 -23.21 5.72 24.62
C PRO A 590 -23.45 6.01 23.13
N MET A 591 -22.41 6.02 22.33
CA MET A 591 -22.49 6.01 20.86
C MET A 591 -22.60 4.57 20.34
N TRP A 592 -21.83 3.68 20.91
CA TRP A 592 -21.88 2.22 20.74
C TRP A 592 -21.10 1.53 21.85
N THR A 593 -21.43 0.27 22.08
CA THR A 593 -20.70 -0.61 23.00
C THR A 593 -20.07 -1.75 22.23
N THR A 594 -18.77 -1.99 22.44
CA THR A 594 -18.02 -3.09 21.86
C THR A 594 -17.55 -4.01 22.98
N ILE A 595 -17.89 -5.30 22.89
CA ILE A 595 -17.38 -6.32 23.80
C ILE A 595 -16.35 -7.14 23.04
N ALA A 596 -15.10 -7.02 23.44
CA ALA A 596 -14.00 -7.82 22.92
C ALA A 596 -13.92 -9.14 23.68
N VAL A 597 -13.85 -10.25 23.00
CA VAL A 597 -13.89 -11.60 23.59
C VAL A 597 -12.73 -12.44 23.09
N LYS A 598 -12.12 -13.20 24.01
CA LYS A 598 -11.10 -14.20 23.74
C LYS A 598 -11.57 -15.56 24.20
N VAL A 599 -11.51 -16.55 23.34
CA VAL A 599 -11.91 -17.91 23.65
C VAL A 599 -10.80 -18.68 24.38
N ALA A 600 -11.18 -19.76 25.07
CA ALA A 600 -10.22 -20.64 25.72
C ALA A 600 -9.34 -21.37 24.67
N PRO A 601 -8.11 -21.76 25.04
CA PRO A 601 -7.25 -22.53 24.14
C PRO A 601 -7.97 -23.78 23.60
N LEU A 602 -7.81 -24.05 22.30
CA LEU A 602 -8.42 -25.17 21.58
C LEU A 602 -9.92 -24.98 21.21
N VAL A 603 -10.57 -23.91 21.61
CA VAL A 603 -11.92 -23.56 21.16
C VAL A 603 -11.83 -22.81 19.82
N SER A 604 -12.73 -23.16 18.89
CA SER A 604 -12.79 -22.47 17.60
C SER A 604 -13.50 -21.11 17.76
N ALA A 605 -12.75 -20.02 17.56
CA ALA A 605 -13.31 -18.66 17.56
C ALA A 605 -14.46 -18.52 16.57
N HIS A 606 -14.32 -19.04 15.34
CA HIS A 606 -15.39 -18.99 14.33
C HIS A 606 -16.68 -19.66 14.78
N LYS A 607 -16.57 -20.88 15.38
CA LYS A 607 -17.77 -21.57 15.91
C LYS A 607 -18.46 -20.76 16.99
N LYS A 608 -17.71 -20.13 17.90
CA LYS A 608 -18.25 -19.27 18.94
C LYS A 608 -18.85 -17.99 18.38
N THR A 609 -18.26 -17.39 17.37
CA THR A 609 -18.82 -16.22 16.68
C THR A 609 -20.21 -16.52 16.11
N VAL A 610 -20.38 -17.69 15.46
CA VAL A 610 -21.67 -18.14 14.93
C VAL A 610 -22.67 -18.42 16.07
N GLU A 611 -22.27 -19.15 17.12
CA GLU A 611 -23.12 -19.48 18.28
C GLU A 611 -23.68 -18.22 18.94
N TYR A 612 -22.83 -17.22 19.17
CA TYR A 612 -23.26 -15.95 19.76
C TYR A 612 -24.10 -15.12 18.77
N GLY A 613 -23.80 -15.17 17.47
CA GLY A 613 -24.59 -14.51 16.43
C GLY A 613 -26.04 -15.03 16.36
N GLU A 614 -26.22 -16.35 16.44
CA GLU A 614 -27.53 -16.97 16.51
C GLU A 614 -28.26 -16.66 17.83
N SER A 615 -27.53 -16.53 18.94
CA SER A 615 -28.11 -16.24 20.26
C SER A 615 -28.49 -14.79 20.43
N PHE A 616 -27.81 -13.85 19.79
CA PHE A 616 -27.96 -12.41 19.94
C PHE A 616 -28.07 -11.70 18.57
N PRO A 617 -29.16 -11.91 17.81
CA PRO A 617 -29.32 -11.36 16.46
C PRO A 617 -29.34 -9.83 16.40
N PHE A 618 -29.66 -9.18 17.52
CA PHE A 618 -29.62 -7.71 17.66
C PHE A 618 -28.21 -7.13 17.78
N ALA A 619 -27.19 -7.95 17.98
CA ALA A 619 -25.81 -7.51 18.10
C ALA A 619 -24.98 -7.93 16.87
N LYS A 620 -24.12 -7.04 16.40
CA LYS A 620 -23.16 -7.39 15.32
C LYS A 620 -22.00 -8.17 15.89
N ILE A 621 -21.92 -9.45 15.55
CA ILE A 621 -20.89 -10.35 16.05
C ILE A 621 -19.99 -10.79 14.91
N SER A 622 -18.71 -10.46 15.01
CA SER A 622 -17.75 -10.77 13.96
C SER A 622 -16.41 -11.23 14.53
N GLY A 623 -15.84 -12.25 13.93
CA GLY A 623 -14.42 -12.61 14.18
C GLY A 623 -13.50 -11.46 13.77
N VAL A 624 -12.41 -11.26 14.49
CA VAL A 624 -11.45 -10.17 14.18
C VAL A 624 -10.87 -10.32 12.77
N ASP A 625 -10.59 -11.54 12.32
CA ASP A 625 -10.15 -11.81 10.94
C ASP A 625 -11.20 -11.37 9.91
N GLY A 626 -12.46 -11.71 10.15
CA GLY A 626 -13.59 -11.29 9.33
C GLY A 626 -13.75 -9.77 9.29
N TYR A 627 -13.62 -9.13 10.44
CA TYR A 627 -13.66 -7.66 10.56
C TYR A 627 -12.54 -6.98 9.73
N ILE A 628 -11.30 -7.48 9.82
CA ILE A 628 -10.17 -6.98 9.03
C ILE A 628 -10.44 -7.18 7.53
N LEU A 629 -10.91 -8.38 7.12
CA LEU A 629 -11.17 -8.68 5.72
C LEU A 629 -12.32 -7.85 5.14
N GLN A 630 -13.37 -7.61 5.89
CA GLN A 630 -14.49 -6.77 5.45
C GLN A 630 -14.09 -5.30 5.37
N THR A 631 -13.28 -4.79 6.31
CA THR A 631 -12.88 -3.37 6.36
C THR A 631 -11.72 -3.08 5.39
N PHE A 632 -10.69 -3.93 5.35
CA PHE A 632 -9.46 -3.73 4.58
C PHE A 632 -9.30 -4.67 3.37
N GLY A 633 -10.25 -5.54 3.08
CA GLY A 633 -10.13 -6.52 2.00
C GLY A 633 -9.74 -5.95 0.63
N PRO A 634 -10.31 -4.83 0.16
CA PRO A 634 -9.84 -4.18 -1.06
C PRO A 634 -8.39 -3.73 -0.99
N THR A 635 -7.96 -3.17 0.14
CA THR A 635 -6.59 -2.74 0.39
C THR A 635 -5.63 -3.92 0.39
N ILE A 636 -5.97 -5.00 1.10
CA ILE A 636 -5.20 -6.26 1.13
C ILE A 636 -5.02 -6.81 -0.28
N ARG A 637 -6.11 -6.91 -1.05
CA ARG A 637 -6.05 -7.38 -2.45
C ARG A 637 -5.23 -6.45 -3.36
N ALA A 638 -5.33 -5.13 -3.15
CA ALA A 638 -4.60 -4.15 -3.96
C ALA A 638 -3.09 -4.19 -3.69
N VAL A 639 -2.68 -4.23 -2.41
CA VAL A 639 -1.27 -4.37 -2.01
C VAL A 639 -0.72 -5.74 -2.43
N GLY A 640 -1.50 -6.82 -2.30
CA GLY A 640 -1.12 -8.17 -2.75
C GLY A 640 -0.85 -8.23 -4.25
N ARG A 641 -1.69 -7.58 -5.08
CA ARG A 641 -1.44 -7.45 -6.53
C ARG A 641 -0.18 -6.67 -6.83
N ALA A 642 0.05 -5.55 -6.14
CA ALA A 642 1.28 -4.76 -6.30
C ALA A 642 2.52 -5.57 -5.87
N ALA A 643 2.45 -6.31 -4.77
CA ALA A 643 3.52 -7.21 -4.30
C ALA A 643 3.84 -8.30 -5.33
N SER A 644 2.81 -8.91 -5.94
CA SER A 644 2.99 -9.93 -7.00
C SER A 644 3.66 -9.34 -8.25
N ILE A 645 3.25 -8.16 -8.68
CA ILE A 645 3.89 -7.44 -9.80
C ILE A 645 5.36 -7.13 -9.47
N GLY A 646 5.63 -6.66 -8.25
CA GLY A 646 6.98 -6.40 -7.76
C GLY A 646 7.85 -7.66 -7.75
N MET A 647 7.32 -8.78 -7.24
CA MET A 647 8.00 -10.06 -7.22
C MET A 647 8.38 -10.55 -8.61
N VAL A 648 7.44 -10.58 -9.55
CA VAL A 648 7.69 -10.99 -10.94
C VAL A 648 8.73 -10.08 -11.59
N SER A 649 8.58 -8.77 -11.40
CA SER A 649 9.53 -7.78 -11.94
C SER A 649 10.94 -7.98 -11.38
N ALA A 650 11.08 -8.20 -10.07
CA ALA A 650 12.37 -8.40 -9.42
C ALA A 650 13.04 -9.72 -9.84
N LEU A 651 12.30 -10.83 -9.91
CA LEU A 651 12.82 -12.11 -10.41
C LEU A 651 13.28 -12.00 -11.87
N PHE A 652 12.51 -11.32 -12.71
CA PHE A 652 12.90 -11.05 -14.08
C PHE A 652 14.17 -10.19 -14.18
N MET A 653 14.30 -9.18 -13.32
CA MET A 653 15.53 -8.36 -13.22
C MET A 653 16.75 -9.19 -12.80
N ILE A 654 16.59 -10.06 -11.78
CA ILE A 654 17.65 -10.98 -11.34
C ILE A 654 18.11 -11.86 -12.51
N LEU A 655 17.16 -12.45 -13.24
CA LEU A 655 17.43 -13.28 -14.42
C LEU A 655 18.27 -12.54 -15.45
N LEU A 656 17.82 -11.36 -15.85
CA LEU A 656 18.49 -10.55 -16.88
C LEU A 656 19.87 -10.10 -16.45
N VAL A 657 20.04 -9.62 -15.21
CA VAL A 657 21.34 -9.16 -14.70
C VAL A 657 22.32 -10.31 -14.55
N THR A 658 21.88 -11.45 -14.06
CA THR A 658 22.72 -12.65 -13.94
C THR A 658 23.16 -13.15 -15.32
N MET A 659 22.26 -13.20 -16.30
CA MET A 659 22.61 -13.55 -17.69
C MET A 659 23.60 -12.55 -18.31
N LEU A 660 23.41 -11.26 -18.06
CA LEU A 660 24.30 -10.19 -18.55
C LEU A 660 25.71 -10.36 -17.96
N MET A 661 25.79 -10.48 -16.62
CA MET A 661 27.05 -10.69 -15.91
C MET A 661 27.76 -11.95 -16.40
N MET A 662 27.03 -13.04 -16.59
CA MET A 662 27.59 -14.29 -17.09
C MET A 662 28.22 -14.13 -18.47
N LYS A 663 27.50 -13.47 -19.42
CA LYS A 663 28.02 -13.21 -20.76
C LYS A 663 29.30 -12.34 -20.74
N LEU A 664 29.29 -11.29 -19.92
CA LEU A 664 30.44 -10.40 -19.78
C LEU A 664 31.66 -11.11 -19.15
N LEU A 665 31.44 -11.92 -18.10
CA LEU A 665 32.48 -12.74 -17.48
C LEU A 665 33.10 -13.73 -18.46
N LEU A 666 32.24 -14.46 -19.21
CA LEU A 666 32.71 -15.41 -20.22
C LEU A 666 33.55 -14.71 -21.34
N ALA A 667 33.11 -13.54 -21.78
CA ALA A 667 33.84 -12.76 -22.78
C ALA A 667 35.24 -12.34 -22.26
N LYS A 668 35.31 -11.93 -20.99
CA LYS A 668 36.56 -11.47 -20.34
C LYS A 668 37.53 -12.61 -19.98
N GLU A 669 37.00 -13.78 -19.61
CA GLU A 669 37.74 -14.92 -19.12
C GLU A 669 37.99 -16.01 -20.20
N LYS A 670 37.75 -15.72 -21.51
CA LYS A 670 37.93 -16.70 -22.61
C LYS A 670 39.31 -17.36 -22.59
N TYR A 671 40.41 -16.59 -22.42
CA TYR A 671 41.75 -17.11 -22.33
C TYR A 671 41.95 -18.03 -21.12
N SER A 672 41.50 -17.59 -19.93
CA SER A 672 41.58 -18.42 -18.71
C SER A 672 40.81 -19.71 -18.83
N ILE A 673 39.62 -19.67 -19.47
CA ILE A 673 38.78 -20.84 -19.74
C ILE A 673 39.47 -21.80 -20.71
N ALA A 674 40.11 -21.28 -21.76
CA ALA A 674 40.89 -22.08 -22.73
C ALA A 674 42.07 -22.79 -22.03
N VAL A 675 42.80 -22.07 -21.15
CA VAL A 675 43.88 -22.67 -20.34
C VAL A 675 43.33 -23.73 -19.38
N MET A 676 42.24 -23.49 -18.68
CA MET A 676 41.62 -24.52 -17.82
C MET A 676 41.22 -25.76 -18.61
N LYS A 677 40.65 -25.61 -19.81
CA LYS A 677 40.31 -26.72 -20.70
C LYS A 677 41.57 -27.48 -21.15
N SER A 678 42.69 -26.81 -21.46
CA SER A 678 43.95 -27.45 -21.84
C SER A 678 44.58 -28.25 -20.67
N LEU A 679 44.28 -27.83 -19.42
CA LEU A 679 44.70 -28.55 -18.20
C LEU A 679 43.74 -29.69 -17.81
N GLY A 680 42.70 -29.99 -18.62
CA GLY A 680 41.79 -31.10 -18.42
C GLY A 680 40.54 -30.81 -17.59
N TYR A 681 40.29 -29.53 -17.25
CA TYR A 681 39.03 -29.18 -16.56
C TYR A 681 37.82 -29.42 -17.47
N THR A 682 36.84 -30.13 -16.95
CA THR A 682 35.60 -30.43 -17.67
C THR A 682 34.67 -29.24 -17.71
N PHE A 683 33.70 -29.29 -18.60
CA PHE A 683 32.58 -28.31 -18.63
C PHE A 683 31.89 -28.19 -17.27
N LYS A 684 31.69 -29.31 -16.55
CA LYS A 684 31.06 -29.34 -15.23
C LYS A 684 31.91 -28.61 -14.19
N ASP A 685 33.22 -28.80 -14.20
CA ASP A 685 34.13 -28.15 -13.26
C ASP A 685 34.11 -26.62 -13.41
N ILE A 686 34.24 -26.16 -14.65
CA ILE A 686 34.21 -24.73 -14.96
C ILE A 686 32.84 -24.14 -14.60
N SER A 687 31.72 -24.81 -14.95
CA SER A 687 30.39 -24.36 -14.61
C SER A 687 30.17 -24.30 -13.09
N ALA A 688 30.68 -25.27 -12.33
CA ALA A 688 30.58 -25.28 -10.87
C ALA A 688 31.30 -24.06 -10.23
N GLN A 689 32.40 -23.60 -10.79
CA GLN A 689 33.07 -22.38 -10.31
C GLN A 689 32.18 -21.14 -10.52
N TYR A 690 31.55 -20.98 -11.69
CA TYR A 690 30.61 -19.86 -11.94
C TYR A 690 29.36 -19.95 -11.07
N ILE A 691 28.76 -21.13 -10.94
CA ILE A 691 27.59 -21.33 -10.06
C ILE A 691 27.95 -20.92 -8.63
N THR A 692 29.10 -21.33 -8.12
CA THR A 692 29.57 -20.96 -6.78
C THR A 692 29.73 -19.43 -6.63
N ARG A 693 30.31 -18.76 -7.62
CA ARG A 693 30.44 -17.28 -7.60
C ARG A 693 29.09 -16.60 -7.42
N PHE A 694 28.09 -17.00 -8.20
CA PHE A 694 26.77 -16.41 -8.16
C PHE A 694 25.97 -16.78 -6.91
N LEU A 695 26.12 -18.03 -6.41
CA LEU A 695 25.50 -18.44 -5.16
C LEU A 695 26.04 -17.70 -3.93
N VAL A 696 27.35 -17.46 -3.87
CA VAL A 696 27.95 -16.66 -2.79
C VAL A 696 27.38 -15.23 -2.78
N ILE A 697 27.26 -14.62 -3.95
CA ILE A 697 26.70 -13.26 -4.08
C ILE A 697 25.22 -13.26 -3.74
N LEU A 698 24.47 -14.29 -4.14
CA LEU A 698 23.07 -14.47 -3.80
C LEU A 698 22.87 -14.57 -2.29
N LEU A 699 23.63 -15.43 -1.61
CA LEU A 699 23.54 -15.60 -0.15
C LEU A 699 23.79 -14.28 0.58
N LEU A 700 24.87 -13.59 0.21
CA LEU A 700 25.19 -12.28 0.79
C LEU A 700 24.10 -11.24 0.45
N GLY A 701 23.62 -11.22 -0.78
CA GLY A 701 22.62 -10.27 -1.25
C GLY A 701 21.25 -10.48 -0.61
N VAL A 702 20.82 -11.73 -0.45
CA VAL A 702 19.57 -12.07 0.25
C VAL A 702 19.67 -11.70 1.72
N LEU A 703 20.77 -12.07 2.40
CA LEU A 703 20.96 -11.73 3.81
C LEU A 703 20.93 -10.22 4.04
N LEU A 704 21.71 -9.46 3.28
CA LEU A 704 21.72 -7.99 3.41
C LEU A 704 20.39 -7.36 2.98
N GLY A 705 19.77 -7.90 1.93
CA GLY A 705 18.46 -7.44 1.46
C GLY A 705 17.35 -7.68 2.49
N THR A 706 17.37 -8.83 3.16
CA THR A 706 16.41 -9.14 4.24
C THR A 706 16.59 -8.21 5.43
N VAL A 707 17.83 -7.97 5.87
CA VAL A 707 18.10 -6.99 6.94
C VAL A 707 17.61 -5.61 6.56
N LEU A 708 17.89 -5.18 5.33
CA LEU A 708 17.47 -3.87 4.83
C LEU A 708 15.94 -3.77 4.73
N SER A 709 15.26 -4.84 4.29
CA SER A 709 13.79 -4.89 4.22
C SER A 709 13.14 -4.76 5.60
N ASN A 710 13.69 -5.45 6.60
CA ASN A 710 13.15 -5.45 7.97
C ASN A 710 13.57 -4.22 8.79
N THR A 711 14.39 -3.34 8.26
CA THR A 711 14.79 -2.07 8.90
C THR A 711 14.30 -0.88 8.10
N LEU A 712 14.97 -0.56 7.00
CA LEU A 712 14.60 0.58 6.14
C LEU A 712 13.23 0.37 5.48
N GLY A 713 12.93 -0.86 5.02
CA GLY A 713 11.64 -1.18 4.40
C GLY A 713 10.48 -1.03 5.38
N GLU A 714 10.64 -1.52 6.61
CA GLU A 714 9.67 -1.34 7.69
C GLU A 714 9.47 0.15 8.03
N ALA A 715 10.57 0.91 8.14
CA ALA A 715 10.49 2.35 8.39
C ALA A 715 9.77 3.12 7.27
N MET A 716 10.00 2.75 6.00
CA MET A 716 9.32 3.37 4.86
C MET A 716 7.83 3.02 4.81
N ALA A 717 7.47 1.76 5.04
CA ALA A 717 6.09 1.32 5.14
C ALA A 717 5.39 1.97 6.34
N GLY A 718 6.08 2.06 7.48
CA GLY A 718 5.60 2.74 8.68
C GLY A 718 5.33 4.22 8.45
N ALA A 719 6.23 4.93 7.77
CA ALA A 719 6.03 6.34 7.43
C ALA A 719 4.81 6.56 6.51
N LEU A 720 4.56 5.63 5.59
CA LEU A 720 3.39 5.67 4.73
C LEU A 720 2.10 5.45 5.53
N ILE A 721 2.05 4.43 6.37
CA ILE A 721 0.86 4.08 7.15
C ILE A 721 0.62 5.09 8.29
N ALA A 722 1.67 5.72 8.81
CA ALA A 722 1.56 6.78 9.83
C ALA A 722 0.71 7.98 9.35
N SER A 723 0.70 8.28 8.05
CA SER A 723 -0.17 9.33 7.49
C SER A 723 -1.67 9.01 7.63
N PHE A 724 -2.02 7.74 7.90
CA PHE A 724 -3.39 7.28 8.15
C PHE A 724 -3.69 7.04 9.64
N GLY A 725 -2.77 7.38 10.54
CA GLY A 725 -2.99 7.27 12.00
C GLY A 725 -2.32 6.06 12.68
N ALA A 726 -1.62 5.20 11.96
CA ALA A 726 -0.89 4.07 12.53
C ALA A 726 0.61 4.38 12.62
N ALA A 727 1.05 4.90 13.74
CA ALA A 727 2.47 5.09 14.05
C ALA A 727 3.08 3.83 14.71
N ALA A 728 4.41 3.77 14.78
CA ALA A 728 5.17 2.62 15.28
C ALA A 728 4.83 1.29 14.56
N PHE A 729 4.53 1.39 13.27
CA PHE A 729 4.22 0.22 12.44
C PHE A 729 5.41 -0.73 12.38
N ARG A 730 5.14 -2.01 12.61
CA ARG A 730 6.11 -3.10 12.51
C ARG A 730 5.58 -4.19 11.60
N PHE A 731 6.48 -4.80 10.85
CA PHE A 731 6.10 -5.94 10.02
C PHE A 731 5.80 -7.18 10.87
N VAL A 732 4.66 -7.78 10.63
CA VAL A 732 4.38 -9.17 10.99
C VAL A 732 4.93 -10.02 9.86
N ILE A 733 6.04 -10.71 10.10
CA ILE A 733 6.76 -11.44 9.08
C ILE A 733 6.33 -12.90 9.13
N ASP A 734 5.91 -13.46 7.97
CA ASP A 734 5.80 -14.91 7.82
C ASP A 734 7.20 -15.52 7.57
N PRO A 735 7.76 -16.26 8.55
CA PRO A 735 9.12 -16.79 8.43
C PRO A 735 9.30 -17.75 7.25
N VAL A 736 8.27 -18.53 6.92
CA VAL A 736 8.34 -19.52 5.84
C VAL A 736 8.41 -18.81 4.49
N SER A 737 7.53 -17.87 4.24
CA SER A 737 7.53 -17.11 2.98
C SER A 737 8.76 -16.25 2.85
N ALA A 738 9.09 -15.43 3.89
CA ALA A 738 10.16 -14.44 3.80
C ALA A 738 11.57 -15.06 3.80
N TYR A 739 11.82 -16.10 4.63
CA TYR A 739 13.17 -16.64 4.84
C TYR A 739 13.45 -17.97 4.13
N LEU A 740 12.42 -18.63 3.59
CA LEU A 740 12.58 -19.89 2.87
C LEU A 740 12.11 -19.78 1.41
N ILE A 741 10.83 -19.48 1.17
CA ILE A 741 10.23 -19.51 -0.17
C ILE A 741 10.87 -18.45 -1.08
N MET A 742 10.96 -17.18 -0.64
CA MET A 742 11.49 -16.12 -1.47
C MET A 742 12.99 -16.26 -1.77
N PRO A 743 13.87 -16.59 -0.82
CA PRO A 743 15.25 -16.94 -1.11
C PRO A 743 15.40 -18.11 -2.07
N LEU A 744 14.57 -19.15 -1.97
CA LEU A 744 14.58 -20.28 -2.90
C LEU A 744 14.16 -19.88 -4.31
N LEU A 745 13.15 -19.03 -4.48
CA LEU A 745 12.74 -18.49 -5.78
C LEU A 745 13.83 -17.63 -6.40
N MET A 746 14.47 -16.77 -5.63
CA MET A 746 15.62 -15.99 -6.10
C MET A 746 16.79 -16.89 -6.47
N GLY A 747 17.05 -17.92 -5.65
CA GLY A 747 18.12 -18.89 -5.88
C GLY A 747 17.90 -19.73 -7.14
N SER A 748 16.67 -20.22 -7.35
CA SER A 748 16.33 -20.96 -8.57
C SER A 748 16.48 -20.10 -9.83
N THR A 749 16.09 -18.82 -9.74
CA THR A 749 16.23 -17.85 -10.84
C THR A 749 17.71 -17.58 -11.18
N VAL A 750 18.55 -17.36 -10.17
CA VAL A 750 20.02 -17.18 -10.37
C VAL A 750 20.64 -18.43 -10.94
N LEU A 751 20.27 -19.61 -10.42
CA LEU A 751 20.78 -20.89 -10.90
C LEU A 751 20.38 -21.12 -12.37
N LEU A 752 19.11 -20.90 -12.70
CA LEU A 752 18.63 -21.01 -14.09
C LEU A 752 19.39 -20.06 -15.03
N ALA A 753 19.54 -18.80 -14.65
CA ALA A 753 20.27 -17.79 -15.43
C ALA A 753 21.74 -18.19 -15.62
N THR A 754 22.38 -18.72 -14.58
CA THR A 754 23.78 -19.15 -14.62
C THR A 754 23.95 -20.38 -15.52
N LEU A 755 23.06 -21.36 -15.42
CA LEU A 755 23.08 -22.56 -16.28
C LEU A 755 22.88 -22.20 -17.75
N LEU A 756 21.94 -21.33 -18.06
CA LEU A 756 21.72 -20.80 -19.43
C LEU A 756 22.97 -20.05 -19.94
N GLY A 757 23.58 -19.24 -19.07
CA GLY A 757 24.79 -18.48 -19.41
C GLY A 757 26.02 -19.38 -19.64
N THR A 758 26.20 -20.44 -18.85
CA THR A 758 27.37 -21.35 -18.96
C THR A 758 27.35 -22.15 -20.28
N SER A 759 26.22 -22.26 -20.97
CA SER A 759 26.17 -22.93 -22.30
C SER A 759 27.20 -22.37 -23.27
N GLY A 760 27.52 -21.07 -23.18
CA GLY A 760 28.58 -20.40 -23.97
C GLY A 760 30.00 -20.91 -23.73
N ILE A 761 30.26 -21.63 -22.60
CA ILE A 761 31.58 -22.23 -22.33
C ILE A 761 31.93 -23.32 -23.36
N ARG A 762 30.89 -24.03 -23.86
CA ARG A 762 31.09 -25.11 -24.83
C ARG A 762 31.68 -24.60 -26.14
N SER A 763 31.35 -23.40 -26.57
CA SER A 763 31.79 -22.82 -27.86
C SER A 763 33.20 -22.27 -27.84
N ILE A 764 33.86 -22.16 -26.66
CA ILE A 764 35.25 -21.67 -26.56
C ILE A 764 36.23 -22.76 -26.97
N GLN A 765 36.92 -22.59 -28.12
CA GLN A 765 37.90 -23.52 -28.65
C GLN A 765 39.30 -23.17 -28.14
N ILE A 766 40.06 -24.20 -27.73
CA ILE A 766 41.41 -24.07 -27.17
C ILE A 766 42.40 -23.45 -28.21
N SER A 767 42.30 -23.92 -29.47
CA SER A 767 43.23 -23.53 -30.56
C SER A 767 43.12 -22.05 -31.00
N GLN A 768 41.95 -21.41 -30.75
CA GLN A 768 41.75 -20.02 -31.17
C GLN A 768 42.27 -18.99 -30.14
N HIS A 769 42.40 -19.37 -28.88
CA HIS A 769 42.67 -18.46 -27.78
C HIS A 769 44.04 -18.67 -27.08
N ILE A 770 44.79 -19.75 -27.41
CA ILE A 770 46.15 -20.01 -26.86
C ILE A 770 47.22 -19.56 -27.81
N LYS A 771 46.92 -19.22 -29.08
CA LYS A 771 47.88 -18.72 -30.07
C LYS A 771 48.23 -17.23 -29.98
N GLU A 772 47.61 -16.49 -29.15
CA GLU A 772 47.94 -15.10 -28.82
C GLU A 772 48.60 -15.02 -27.43
#